data_d22373cca9e52cbb8d69798f278c2f22
#
_entry.id   d22373cca9e52cbb8d69798f278c2f22
#
_cell.length_a   1.000
_cell.length_b   1.000
_cell.length_c   1.000
_cell.angle_alpha   90.00
_cell.angle_beta   90.00
_cell.angle_gamma   90.00
#
_symmetry.space_group_name_H-M   'P 1'
#
loop_
_entity.id
_entity.type
_entity.pdbx_description
1 polymer ?
#
loop_
_entity_poly.entity_id
_entity_poly.type
_entity_poly.pdbx_seq_one_letter_code
_entity_poly.pdbx_strand_id
1 'polypeptide(L)'
;MKKIILIASVIVIFSFFGCGQSGIEDTYWRNEKTGEWFVGFVDNQVIYDSKCWDVVSRSDDKDCYVLRASNNGDTLQVSVGAAESGIRTISVGADKAECSLIKSSTMPDYPDKDNRTEIVDNNYCKVDSVTISGLIRNVPEGVREFRLKKDGGCIDSDDDIVVPLDSVGRFCLRMPVLNTTFYCLRCGGFEFSVYNIAEPNKSYFLLYDVKEDKQLFMGKDVRLQNEIASYGFSGLVADPFVDLKDFHLDDIFEKVKNETDKEIQKMAELFSKHPNLSGRYKTLRENDIYVSAARFLMKSKDVANGDFSDKYLKIVEKQYLEKVRLPYSATWCGRGLISDYCSILYSWVLEKDTMTLKEHLVMAEKNGVLKLSANDWEAAEKYEAAYRALQKKQQNASDSLKKKLEGEFNANDFVQKINELLDDNYWEFIQRRDIKAFSEEMICRGVSKSVHDVILSDYLCKWVFGGQRKSLQKETLALVDSLISADGYREYIHAMNDKLECLDNMAFDSDCLKSSDAVKGMTDGAKILNTLTKPYRGKIILIDVWGIWCGPCKLKLSKSQEEYKRLKPYDMVFMYFASNSNEKGWKNVIKEYNVTGANVAHYNLPDAQQKLLEKYVGVQGYPTYRLIDQNGNLVKVESRLWELDEVENEVKKLSRR
;
A
#
# COMPACT_ATOMS: atom_id res chain seq x y z
N MET A 1 -59.10 19.87 3.91
CA MET A 1 -58.77 21.19 3.32
C MET A 1 -57.23 21.32 3.32
N LYS A 2 -56.60 21.07 2.16
CA LYS A 2 -55.17 21.16 1.98
C LYS A 2 -54.83 22.62 1.61
N LYS A 3 -54.00 23.28 2.41
CA LYS A 3 -53.44 24.56 2.04
C LYS A 3 -52.14 24.33 1.27
N ILE A 4 -52.18 24.68 0.00
CA ILE A 4 -51.03 24.77 -0.90
C ILE A 4 -50.35 26.09 -0.59
N ILE A 5 -49.10 26.04 -0.14
CA ILE A 5 -48.24 27.21 -0.02
C ILE A 5 -47.39 27.26 -1.29
N LEU A 6 -47.66 28.29 -2.10
CA LEU A 6 -46.91 28.64 -3.30
C LEU A 6 -45.68 29.40 -2.83
N ILE A 7 -44.47 28.82 -2.96
CA ILE A 7 -43.22 29.53 -2.78
C ILE A 7 -42.80 30.09 -4.15
N ALA A 8 -42.94 31.40 -4.30
CA ALA A 8 -42.41 32.11 -5.46
C ALA A 8 -40.87 32.15 -5.37
N SER A 9 -40.22 31.43 -6.26
CA SER A 9 -38.77 31.47 -6.44
C SER A 9 -38.44 32.81 -7.15
N VAL A 10 -37.89 33.77 -6.41
CA VAL A 10 -37.23 34.93 -6.97
C VAL A 10 -35.89 34.45 -7.54
N ILE A 11 -35.84 34.33 -8.86
CA ILE A 11 -34.57 34.18 -9.59
C ILE A 11 -33.85 35.54 -9.55
N VAL A 12 -32.92 35.67 -8.60
CA VAL A 12 -31.94 36.76 -8.64
C VAL A 12 -30.89 36.35 -9.67
N ILE A 13 -31.01 36.94 -10.87
CA ILE A 13 -29.96 36.89 -11.89
C ILE A 13 -28.81 37.75 -11.35
N PHE A 14 -27.86 37.13 -10.65
CA PHE A 14 -26.54 37.72 -10.49
C PHE A 14 -25.86 37.69 -11.84
N SER A 15 -25.91 38.79 -12.56
CA SER A 15 -24.96 39.13 -13.63
C SER A 15 -23.58 39.14 -12.98
N PHE A 16 -22.87 38.00 -13.04
CA PHE A 16 -21.42 38.03 -12.83
C PHE A 16 -20.80 38.91 -13.94
N PHE A 17 -20.65 40.19 -13.64
CA PHE A 17 -19.59 40.93 -14.23
C PHE A 17 -18.31 40.22 -13.86
N GLY A 18 -17.69 39.57 -14.83
CA GLY A 18 -16.35 39.05 -14.71
C GLY A 18 -15.44 40.18 -14.29
N CYS A 19 -15.07 40.24 -13.03
CA CYS A 19 -13.95 41.02 -12.57
C CYS A 19 -12.74 40.44 -13.31
N GLY A 20 -12.28 41.10 -14.38
CA GLY A 20 -11.07 40.73 -15.06
C GLY A 20 -9.97 40.72 -14.03
N GLN A 21 -9.37 39.54 -13.79
CA GLN A 21 -8.14 39.43 -13.03
C GLN A 21 -7.11 40.33 -13.75
N SER A 22 -6.89 41.51 -13.22
CA SER A 22 -5.92 42.50 -13.75
C SER A 22 -4.51 42.18 -13.30
N GLY A 23 -4.05 40.94 -13.54
CA GLY A 23 -2.74 40.52 -13.12
C GLY A 23 -2.40 39.10 -13.64
N ILE A 24 -1.13 38.71 -13.46
CA ILE A 24 -0.63 37.39 -13.79
C ILE A 24 -0.63 36.44 -12.59
N GLU A 25 -0.99 36.91 -11.40
CA GLU A 25 -1.01 36.08 -10.18
C GLU A 25 -2.04 34.95 -10.28
N ASP A 26 -1.69 33.82 -9.73
CA ASP A 26 -2.50 32.57 -9.76
C ASP A 26 -2.89 32.13 -11.16
N THR A 27 -1.98 32.31 -12.12
CA THR A 27 -2.20 31.95 -13.52
C THR A 27 -1.20 30.93 -14.01
N TYR A 28 -1.68 30.03 -14.90
CA TYR A 28 -0.90 29.01 -15.54
C TYR A 28 -1.01 29.16 -17.05
N TRP A 29 0.13 29.09 -17.74
CA TRP A 29 0.22 29.41 -19.15
C TRP A 29 0.79 28.25 -19.94
N ARG A 30 0.07 27.81 -20.97
CA ARG A 30 0.52 26.76 -21.89
C ARG A 30 1.15 27.40 -23.13
N ASN A 31 2.13 26.73 -23.68
CA ASN A 31 2.69 27.03 -24.98
C ASN A 31 1.68 26.63 -26.08
N GLU A 32 1.25 27.55 -26.92
CA GLU A 32 0.27 27.32 -27.99
C GLU A 32 0.75 26.28 -29.02
N LYS A 33 2.06 26.23 -29.28
CA LYS A 33 2.63 25.30 -30.25
C LYS A 33 2.66 23.84 -29.74
N THR A 34 2.92 23.62 -28.44
CA THR A 34 3.12 22.27 -27.88
C THR A 34 1.94 21.81 -27.05
N GLY A 35 1.10 22.73 -26.56
CA GLY A 35 0.06 22.45 -25.59
C GLY A 35 0.56 22.20 -24.16
N GLU A 36 1.87 22.17 -23.94
CA GLU A 36 2.46 21.89 -22.63
C GLU A 36 2.40 23.11 -21.71
N TRP A 37 2.29 22.89 -20.41
CA TRP A 37 2.43 23.92 -19.41
C TRP A 37 3.82 24.54 -19.46
N PHE A 38 3.89 25.84 -19.84
CA PHE A 38 5.14 26.55 -20.05
C PHE A 38 5.62 27.24 -18.78
N VAL A 39 4.74 28.03 -18.13
CA VAL A 39 5.06 28.81 -16.94
C VAL A 39 3.82 29.00 -16.06
N GLY A 40 4.04 29.08 -14.73
CA GLY A 40 3.02 29.43 -13.74
C GLY A 40 3.48 30.57 -12.85
N PHE A 41 2.54 31.42 -12.41
CA PHE A 41 2.75 32.50 -11.45
C PHE A 41 1.86 32.24 -10.24
N VAL A 42 2.45 31.90 -9.10
CA VAL A 42 1.73 31.38 -7.94
C VAL A 42 2.44 31.82 -6.64
N ASP A 43 1.70 32.41 -5.71
CA ASP A 43 2.20 32.73 -4.37
C ASP A 43 3.57 33.43 -4.33
N ASN A 44 3.72 34.45 -5.16
CA ASN A 44 4.97 35.21 -5.35
C ASN A 44 6.14 34.35 -5.88
N GLN A 45 5.82 33.29 -6.64
CA GLN A 45 6.78 32.40 -7.30
C GLN A 45 6.51 32.31 -8.79
N VAL A 46 7.58 32.03 -9.54
CA VAL A 46 7.50 31.59 -10.92
C VAL A 46 7.80 30.10 -10.95
N ILE A 47 6.91 29.32 -11.56
CA ILE A 47 7.14 27.89 -11.82
C ILE A 47 7.58 27.76 -13.27
N TYR A 48 8.80 27.31 -13.47
CA TYR A 48 9.40 27.16 -14.79
C TYR A 48 10.49 26.08 -14.77
N ASP A 49 10.60 25.29 -15.84
CA ASP A 49 11.58 24.21 -16.00
C ASP A 49 11.62 23.26 -14.78
N SER A 50 10.42 22.86 -14.32
CA SER A 50 10.23 21.96 -13.18
C SER A 50 10.82 22.48 -11.86
N LYS A 51 10.91 23.78 -11.68
CA LYS A 51 11.43 24.44 -10.47
C LYS A 51 10.53 25.58 -10.03
N CYS A 52 10.52 25.86 -8.72
CA CYS A 52 9.95 27.07 -8.14
C CYS A 52 11.05 28.15 -8.02
N TRP A 53 10.78 29.33 -8.52
CA TRP A 53 11.68 30.49 -8.47
C TRP A 53 11.02 31.58 -7.63
N ASP A 54 11.65 32.01 -6.55
CA ASP A 54 11.11 33.06 -5.70
C ASP A 54 11.25 34.42 -6.37
N VAL A 55 10.16 35.20 -6.50
CA VAL A 55 10.17 36.53 -7.12
C VAL A 55 10.93 37.48 -6.21
N VAL A 56 12.00 38.06 -6.74
CA VAL A 56 12.85 39.02 -6.03
C VAL A 56 12.45 40.45 -6.33
N SER A 57 12.04 40.72 -7.57
CA SER A 57 11.54 42.02 -7.97
C SER A 57 10.52 41.89 -9.10
N ARG A 58 9.60 42.83 -9.15
CA ARG A 58 8.54 42.89 -10.15
C ARG A 58 8.34 44.34 -10.59
N SER A 59 8.13 44.53 -11.88
CA SER A 59 7.74 45.78 -12.47
C SER A 59 6.55 45.57 -13.41
N ASP A 60 5.49 46.30 -13.18
CA ASP A 60 4.25 46.23 -13.96
C ASP A 60 4.07 47.51 -14.75
N ASP A 61 3.86 47.40 -16.06
CA ASP A 61 3.51 48.52 -16.94
C ASP A 61 2.25 48.16 -17.73
N LYS A 62 1.11 48.69 -17.29
CA LYS A 62 -0.23 48.37 -17.83
C LYS A 62 -0.50 46.87 -17.74
N ASP A 63 -0.50 46.16 -18.87
CA ASP A 63 -0.75 44.73 -18.97
C ASP A 63 0.54 43.95 -19.32
N CYS A 64 1.71 44.56 -19.13
CA CYS A 64 3.02 43.96 -19.31
C CYS A 64 3.72 43.80 -17.95
N TYR A 65 4.43 42.69 -17.76
CA TYR A 65 5.08 42.34 -16.49
C TYR A 65 6.52 41.96 -16.74
N VAL A 66 7.43 42.43 -15.89
CA VAL A 66 8.83 42.01 -15.86
C VAL A 66 9.15 41.55 -14.42
N LEU A 67 9.53 40.29 -14.27
CA LEU A 67 9.89 39.72 -12.99
C LEU A 67 11.35 39.27 -13.02
N ARG A 68 11.99 39.42 -11.88
CA ARG A 68 13.26 38.79 -11.62
C ARG A 68 13.03 37.77 -10.48
N ALA A 69 13.39 36.52 -10.71
CA ALA A 69 13.21 35.46 -9.75
C ALA A 69 14.54 34.76 -9.47
N SER A 70 14.66 34.07 -8.34
CA SER A 70 15.86 33.35 -7.96
C SER A 70 15.53 31.97 -7.39
N ASN A 71 16.47 31.03 -7.59
CA ASN A 71 16.45 29.72 -6.98
C ASN A 71 17.89 29.30 -6.67
N ASN A 72 18.22 29.06 -5.40
CA ASN A 72 19.55 28.64 -4.94
C ASN A 72 20.72 29.46 -5.49
N GLY A 73 20.54 30.78 -5.65
CA GLY A 73 21.57 31.70 -6.16
C GLY A 73 21.52 31.92 -7.68
N ASP A 74 20.87 31.06 -8.45
CA ASP A 74 20.57 31.28 -9.85
C ASP A 74 19.48 32.40 -10.00
N THR A 75 19.55 33.15 -11.08
CA THR A 75 18.56 34.19 -11.35
C THR A 75 17.89 33.97 -12.69
N LEU A 76 16.59 34.25 -12.74
CA LEU A 76 15.74 34.12 -13.91
C LEU A 76 15.04 35.43 -14.18
N GLN A 77 15.09 35.91 -15.41
CA GLN A 77 14.30 37.04 -15.86
C GLN A 77 13.09 36.57 -16.65
N VAL A 78 11.91 37.06 -16.29
CA VAL A 78 10.65 36.72 -16.96
C VAL A 78 10.03 37.99 -17.49
N SER A 79 9.60 37.97 -18.74
CA SER A 79 8.88 39.08 -19.37
C SER A 79 7.56 38.56 -19.92
N VAL A 80 6.46 39.20 -19.56
CA VAL A 80 5.11 38.87 -19.99
C VAL A 80 4.55 40.05 -20.76
N GLY A 81 4.31 39.86 -22.05
CA GLY A 81 3.73 40.89 -22.92
C GLY A 81 2.22 41.06 -22.68
N ALA A 82 1.67 42.15 -23.23
CA ALA A 82 0.24 42.42 -23.21
C ALA A 82 -0.54 41.27 -23.87
N ALA A 83 -1.78 41.06 -23.44
CA ALA A 83 -2.65 40.06 -24.03
C ALA A 83 -3.22 40.55 -25.37
N GLU A 84 -3.03 39.78 -26.44
CA GLU A 84 -3.66 39.95 -27.73
C GLU A 84 -4.58 38.77 -28.02
N SER A 85 -5.88 39.01 -28.08
CA SER A 85 -6.88 37.91 -28.28
C SER A 85 -6.75 36.73 -27.29
N GLY A 86 -6.30 37.02 -26.05
CA GLY A 86 -6.13 36.01 -25.01
C GLY A 86 -4.79 35.25 -25.03
N ILE A 87 -3.91 35.59 -25.98
CA ILE A 87 -2.54 35.06 -26.09
C ILE A 87 -1.55 36.11 -25.58
N ARG A 88 -0.52 35.69 -24.87
CA ARG A 88 0.61 36.50 -24.42
C ARG A 88 1.91 35.95 -24.94
N THR A 89 2.79 36.82 -25.39
CA THR A 89 4.19 36.43 -25.58
C THR A 89 4.88 36.41 -24.21
N ILE A 90 5.34 35.26 -23.77
CA ILE A 90 6.06 35.10 -22.50
C ILE A 90 7.50 34.66 -22.79
N SER A 91 8.47 35.38 -22.22
CA SER A 91 9.89 35.02 -22.29
C SER A 91 10.39 34.69 -20.89
N VAL A 92 11.10 33.58 -20.75
CA VAL A 92 11.68 33.09 -19.49
C VAL A 92 13.13 32.75 -19.74
N GLY A 93 14.06 33.56 -19.25
CA GLY A 93 15.46 33.43 -19.61
C GLY A 93 15.68 33.58 -21.11
N ALA A 94 16.21 32.54 -21.74
CA ALA A 94 16.42 32.48 -23.21
C ALA A 94 15.20 31.96 -23.98
N ASP A 95 14.24 31.33 -23.29
CA ASP A 95 13.08 30.73 -23.94
C ASP A 95 11.96 31.75 -24.14
N LYS A 96 11.28 31.64 -25.27
CA LYS A 96 10.17 32.51 -25.63
C LYS A 96 9.05 31.70 -26.28
N ALA A 97 7.82 31.94 -25.87
CA ALA A 97 6.64 31.28 -26.41
C ALA A 97 5.43 32.19 -26.47
N GLU A 98 4.55 31.91 -27.42
CA GLU A 98 3.17 32.39 -27.40
C GLU A 98 2.36 31.46 -26.50
N CYS A 99 1.70 32.05 -25.52
CA CYS A 99 1.06 31.28 -24.44
C CYS A 99 -0.39 31.74 -24.26
N SER A 100 -1.28 30.76 -24.07
CA SER A 100 -2.65 31.02 -23.61
C SER A 100 -2.82 30.53 -22.15
N LEU A 101 -3.81 31.16 -21.49
CA LEU A 101 -4.15 30.80 -20.11
C LEU A 101 -4.76 29.40 -20.05
N ILE A 102 -4.27 28.57 -19.16
CA ILE A 102 -4.88 27.30 -18.84
C ILE A 102 -6.16 27.58 -18.05
N LYS A 103 -7.31 27.46 -18.70
CA LYS A 103 -8.63 27.71 -18.11
C LYS A 103 -9.22 26.47 -17.44
N SER A 104 -8.86 25.29 -17.96
CA SER A 104 -9.23 24.02 -17.33
C SER A 104 -8.52 23.87 -16.01
N SER A 105 -9.20 23.29 -15.03
CA SER A 105 -8.61 23.04 -13.72
C SER A 105 -7.47 22.03 -13.76
N THR A 106 -7.37 21.20 -14.79
CA THR A 106 -6.53 20.01 -14.73
C THR A 106 -5.57 19.87 -15.89
N MET A 107 -5.92 20.17 -17.15
CA MET A 107 -5.09 19.82 -18.30
C MET A 107 -5.01 20.96 -19.32
N PRO A 108 -3.82 21.27 -19.91
CA PRO A 108 -3.72 22.05 -21.12
C PRO A 108 -4.34 21.28 -22.32
N ASP A 109 -5.02 22.02 -23.22
CA ASP A 109 -5.49 21.44 -24.48
C ASP A 109 -4.32 21.21 -25.43
N TYR A 110 -4.12 19.98 -25.88
CA TYR A 110 -3.04 19.67 -26.81
C TYR A 110 -3.49 19.93 -28.25
N PRO A 111 -2.71 20.70 -29.06
CA PRO A 111 -3.09 21.02 -30.42
C PRO A 111 -3.06 19.82 -31.35
N ASP A 112 -2.14 18.90 -31.11
CA ASP A 112 -1.91 17.73 -31.95
C ASP A 112 -2.19 16.42 -31.23
N LYS A 113 -2.60 15.41 -31.98
CA LYS A 113 -2.76 14.04 -31.47
C LYS A 113 -1.40 13.37 -31.30
N ASP A 114 -1.14 12.80 -30.13
CA ASP A 114 -0.03 11.89 -29.91
C ASP A 114 -0.48 10.44 -30.18
N ASN A 115 0.06 9.85 -31.26
CA ASN A 115 -0.30 8.50 -31.68
C ASN A 115 0.57 7.40 -31.03
N ARG A 116 1.54 7.77 -30.18
CA ARG A 116 2.31 6.76 -29.41
C ARG A 116 1.38 5.98 -28.52
N THR A 117 1.57 4.68 -28.45
CA THR A 117 0.78 3.74 -27.63
C THR A 117 1.59 3.10 -26.52
N GLU A 118 2.92 3.12 -26.65
CA GLU A 118 3.82 2.46 -25.73
C GLU A 118 3.93 3.24 -24.42
N ILE A 119 3.80 2.55 -23.33
CA ILE A 119 4.20 2.98 -21.99
C ILE A 119 5.54 2.33 -21.68
N VAL A 120 6.42 3.04 -21.00
CA VAL A 120 7.75 2.53 -20.68
C VAL A 120 7.64 1.22 -19.94
N ASP A 121 8.21 0.17 -20.52
CA ASP A 121 8.32 -1.16 -19.93
C ASP A 121 9.78 -1.61 -20.02
N ASN A 122 10.44 -1.72 -18.89
CA ASN A 122 11.82 -2.21 -18.80
C ASN A 122 11.89 -3.70 -18.48
N ASN A 123 10.75 -4.42 -18.57
CA ASN A 123 10.66 -5.85 -18.24
C ASN A 123 11.23 -6.20 -16.86
N TYR A 124 11.17 -5.27 -15.91
CA TYR A 124 11.69 -5.45 -14.54
C TYR A 124 13.19 -5.83 -14.49
N CYS A 125 13.97 -5.42 -15.51
CA CYS A 125 15.37 -5.83 -15.64
C CYS A 125 16.33 -5.12 -14.68
N LYS A 126 15.92 -4.02 -14.05
CA LYS A 126 16.73 -3.28 -13.07
C LYS A 126 15.87 -2.41 -12.16
N VAL A 127 16.42 -2.06 -11.01
CA VAL A 127 15.87 -1.03 -10.14
C VAL A 127 16.27 0.35 -10.68
N ASP A 128 15.31 1.11 -11.15
CA ASP A 128 15.46 2.49 -11.59
C ASP A 128 14.94 3.46 -10.51
N SER A 129 14.97 4.76 -10.79
CA SER A 129 14.40 5.76 -9.90
C SER A 129 13.55 6.78 -10.65
N VAL A 130 12.55 7.32 -9.94
CA VAL A 130 11.73 8.45 -10.41
C VAL A 130 11.89 9.58 -9.40
N THR A 131 12.00 10.81 -9.91
CA THR A 131 11.97 12.02 -9.08
C THR A 131 10.66 12.74 -9.28
N ILE A 132 9.94 13.03 -8.20
CA ILE A 132 8.74 13.86 -8.20
C ILE A 132 9.02 15.03 -7.26
N SER A 133 9.14 16.22 -7.82
CA SER A 133 9.22 17.47 -7.07
C SER A 133 7.95 18.27 -7.29
N GLY A 134 7.67 19.26 -6.44
CA GLY A 134 6.50 20.07 -6.68
C GLY A 134 6.15 21.07 -5.59
N LEU A 135 4.98 21.66 -5.77
CA LEU A 135 4.37 22.61 -4.86
C LEU A 135 2.94 22.17 -4.56
N ILE A 136 2.64 22.00 -3.29
CA ILE A 136 1.28 21.73 -2.79
C ILE A 136 0.72 23.04 -2.23
N ARG A 137 -0.37 23.52 -2.80
CA ARG A 137 -1.06 24.74 -2.37
C ARG A 137 -2.24 24.43 -1.46
N ASN A 138 -2.62 25.41 -0.65
CA ASN A 138 -3.78 25.34 0.23
C ASN A 138 -3.75 24.11 1.15
N VAL A 139 -2.55 23.77 1.63
CA VAL A 139 -2.35 22.66 2.56
C VAL A 139 -3.16 22.92 3.83
N PRO A 140 -3.96 21.95 4.33
CA PRO A 140 -4.70 22.12 5.57
C PRO A 140 -3.79 22.45 6.76
N GLU A 141 -4.31 23.24 7.69
CA GLU A 141 -3.55 23.67 8.88
C GLU A 141 -3.07 22.44 9.68
N GLY A 142 -1.81 22.46 10.07
CA GLY A 142 -1.18 21.36 10.80
C GLY A 142 -0.58 20.25 9.96
N VAL A 143 -0.89 20.17 8.66
CA VAL A 143 -0.26 19.19 7.76
C VAL A 143 1.16 19.63 7.41
N ARG A 144 2.13 18.74 7.62
CA ARG A 144 3.57 18.97 7.35
C ARG A 144 4.17 17.92 6.43
N GLU A 145 3.40 16.92 6.06
CA GLU A 145 3.85 15.80 5.24
C GLU A 145 2.70 15.25 4.39
N PHE A 146 3.06 14.72 3.25
CA PHE A 146 2.21 13.84 2.44
C PHE A 146 2.70 12.41 2.57
N ARG A 147 1.85 11.47 2.23
CA ARG A 147 2.19 10.05 2.16
C ARG A 147 2.04 9.57 0.73
N LEU A 148 3.10 9.01 0.20
CA LEU A 148 3.07 8.37 -1.11
C LEU A 148 2.95 6.86 -0.92
N LYS A 149 1.90 6.31 -1.48
CA LYS A 149 1.73 4.88 -1.66
C LYS A 149 2.00 4.55 -3.12
N LYS A 150 2.93 3.64 -3.38
CA LYS A 150 3.16 3.09 -4.71
C LYS A 150 2.55 1.69 -4.81
N ASP A 151 2.02 1.37 -5.97
CA ASP A 151 1.42 0.05 -6.25
C ASP A 151 2.33 -0.82 -7.13
N GLY A 152 3.63 -0.59 -7.03
CA GLY A 152 4.66 -1.13 -7.91
C GLY A 152 5.15 -2.54 -7.61
N GLY A 153 4.30 -3.45 -7.15
CA GLY A 153 4.74 -4.83 -6.89
C GLY A 153 5.59 -4.97 -5.62
N CYS A 154 6.66 -5.76 -5.67
CA CYS A 154 7.46 -6.15 -4.50
C CYS A 154 8.16 -5.03 -3.76
N ILE A 155 8.44 -3.89 -4.40
CA ILE A 155 9.26 -2.84 -3.79
C ILE A 155 8.46 -2.06 -2.76
N ASP A 156 8.85 -2.18 -1.49
CA ASP A 156 8.34 -1.40 -0.34
C ASP A 156 6.81 -1.22 -0.35
N SER A 157 6.13 -2.31 -0.59
CA SER A 157 4.71 -2.31 -0.86
C SER A 157 3.83 -2.00 0.34
N ASP A 158 4.36 -2.17 1.55
CA ASP A 158 3.57 -2.08 2.77
C ASP A 158 3.80 -0.77 3.55
N ASP A 159 4.88 -0.04 3.25
CA ASP A 159 5.20 1.20 3.95
C ASP A 159 4.93 2.41 3.06
N ASP A 160 4.08 3.33 3.51
CA ASP A 160 3.91 4.63 2.87
C ASP A 160 5.21 5.42 2.96
N ILE A 161 5.65 5.99 1.85
CA ILE A 161 6.80 6.91 1.87
C ILE A 161 6.32 8.26 2.39
N VAL A 162 6.92 8.72 3.47
CA VAL A 162 6.65 10.05 4.02
C VAL A 162 7.34 11.11 3.17
N VAL A 163 6.57 12.08 2.71
CA VAL A 163 7.03 13.20 1.86
C VAL A 163 6.90 14.50 2.65
N PRO A 164 7.98 15.00 3.26
CA PRO A 164 7.93 16.24 4.04
C PRO A 164 7.69 17.45 3.13
N LEU A 165 6.94 18.42 3.64
CA LEU A 165 6.72 19.72 3.01
C LEU A 165 7.56 20.78 3.71
N ASP A 166 8.13 21.69 2.94
CA ASP A 166 8.71 22.91 3.51
C ASP A 166 7.61 23.92 3.94
N SER A 167 8.01 25.05 4.48
CA SER A 167 7.09 26.07 5.01
C SER A 167 6.15 26.68 3.97
N VAL A 168 6.44 26.52 2.69
CA VAL A 168 5.64 27.05 1.55
C VAL A 168 4.96 25.94 0.74
N GLY A 169 5.09 24.68 1.17
CA GLY A 169 4.43 23.52 0.54
C GLY A 169 5.25 22.85 -0.57
N ARG A 170 6.54 23.15 -0.70
CA ARG A 170 7.43 22.48 -1.67
C ARG A 170 7.86 21.11 -1.15
N PHE A 171 8.07 20.20 -2.08
CA PHE A 171 8.61 18.86 -1.78
C PHE A 171 9.52 18.36 -2.90
N CYS A 172 10.36 17.39 -2.57
CA CYS A 172 11.12 16.61 -3.54
C CYS A 172 11.21 15.18 -3.04
N LEU A 173 10.76 14.25 -3.86
CA LEU A 173 10.75 12.82 -3.60
C LEU A 173 11.52 12.10 -4.68
N ARG A 174 12.45 11.24 -4.30
CA ARG A 174 13.05 10.25 -5.18
C ARG A 174 12.64 8.86 -4.72
N MET A 175 11.98 8.10 -5.59
CA MET A 175 11.53 6.74 -5.27
C MET A 175 12.13 5.70 -6.21
N PRO A 176 12.53 4.53 -5.70
CA PRO A 176 12.93 3.41 -6.53
C PRO A 176 11.70 2.78 -7.20
N VAL A 177 11.84 2.39 -8.46
CA VAL A 177 10.83 1.68 -9.24
C VAL A 177 11.48 0.56 -10.04
N LEU A 178 10.81 -0.58 -10.15
CA LEU A 178 11.25 -1.69 -11.02
C LEU A 178 10.73 -1.55 -12.44
N ASN A 179 9.60 -0.87 -12.60
CA ASN A 179 8.94 -0.62 -13.88
C ASN A 179 8.02 0.60 -13.76
N THR A 180 7.30 0.95 -14.84
CA THR A 180 6.24 1.95 -14.74
C THR A 180 5.25 1.56 -13.65
N THR A 181 5.04 2.48 -12.71
CA THR A 181 4.37 2.19 -11.44
C THR A 181 3.27 3.19 -11.17
N PHE A 182 2.08 2.70 -10.86
CA PHE A 182 1.00 3.48 -10.31
C PHE A 182 1.38 3.98 -8.90
N TYR A 183 1.06 5.23 -8.59
CA TYR A 183 1.23 5.79 -7.27
C TYR A 183 0.03 6.65 -6.85
N CYS A 184 -0.13 6.76 -5.54
CA CYS A 184 -1.09 7.64 -4.89
C CYS A 184 -0.37 8.52 -3.86
N LEU A 185 -0.43 9.84 -4.04
CA LEU A 185 0.04 10.82 -3.06
C LEU A 185 -1.15 11.32 -2.25
N ARG A 186 -1.13 11.19 -0.93
CA ARG A 186 -2.27 11.49 -0.05
C ARG A 186 -1.90 12.46 1.06
N CYS A 187 -2.86 13.27 1.45
CA CYS A 187 -2.81 14.14 2.62
C CYS A 187 -3.94 13.77 3.58
N GLY A 188 -3.65 13.67 4.88
CA GLY A 188 -4.61 13.57 5.95
C GLY A 188 -5.78 12.61 5.71
N GLY A 189 -5.60 11.33 5.82
CA GLY A 189 -6.66 10.37 5.59
C GLY A 189 -6.85 9.99 4.12
N PHE A 190 -7.95 10.35 3.47
CA PHE A 190 -8.24 10.03 2.07
C PHE A 190 -8.87 11.20 1.31
N GLU A 191 -9.00 12.35 1.94
CA GLU A 191 -9.77 13.47 1.41
C GLU A 191 -9.10 14.14 0.20
N PHE A 192 -7.75 14.13 0.17
CA PHE A 192 -6.99 14.75 -0.92
C PHE A 192 -5.96 13.76 -1.47
N SER A 193 -6.08 13.42 -2.74
CA SER A 193 -5.24 12.39 -3.36
C SER A 193 -4.89 12.73 -4.80
N VAL A 194 -3.61 12.55 -5.15
CA VAL A 194 -3.13 12.54 -6.53
C VAL A 194 -2.89 11.10 -6.95
N TYR A 195 -3.54 10.66 -8.00
CA TYR A 195 -3.37 9.34 -8.59
C TYR A 195 -2.71 9.47 -9.96
N ASN A 196 -1.58 8.83 -10.17
CA ASN A 196 -0.87 8.89 -11.44
C ASN A 196 0.07 7.70 -11.61
N ILE A 197 0.83 7.68 -12.71
CA ILE A 197 1.89 6.72 -12.96
C ILE A 197 3.25 7.40 -13.03
N ALA A 198 4.28 6.69 -12.58
CA ALA A 198 5.66 7.11 -12.64
C ALA A 198 6.46 6.16 -13.53
N GLU A 199 7.06 6.66 -14.59
CA GLU A 199 7.88 5.89 -15.53
C GLU A 199 9.35 5.92 -15.09
N PRO A 200 10.09 4.80 -15.20
CA PRO A 200 11.49 4.73 -14.84
C PRO A 200 12.35 5.84 -15.46
N ASN A 201 13.29 6.38 -14.68
CA ASN A 201 14.24 7.42 -15.08
C ASN A 201 13.61 8.76 -15.53
N LYS A 202 12.37 9.01 -15.11
CA LYS A 202 11.70 10.29 -15.36
C LYS A 202 11.77 11.21 -14.14
N SER A 203 11.65 12.51 -14.42
CA SER A 203 11.48 13.56 -13.42
C SER A 203 10.23 14.35 -13.75
N TYR A 204 9.38 14.53 -12.75
CA TYR A 204 8.12 15.28 -12.85
C TYR A 204 8.11 16.42 -11.85
N PHE A 205 7.52 17.53 -12.24
CA PHE A 205 7.11 18.58 -11.30
C PHE A 205 5.59 18.57 -11.20
N LEU A 206 5.06 18.46 -10.00
CA LEU A 206 3.63 18.46 -9.69
C LEU A 206 3.24 19.75 -8.98
N LEU A 207 2.33 20.51 -9.57
CA LEU A 207 1.53 21.48 -8.84
C LEU A 207 0.23 20.80 -8.42
N TYR A 208 -0.09 20.83 -7.13
CA TYR A 208 -1.36 20.36 -6.63
C TYR A 208 -2.00 21.40 -5.71
N ASP A 209 -3.18 21.88 -6.08
CA ASP A 209 -4.00 22.75 -5.24
C ASP A 209 -5.06 21.91 -4.52
N VAL A 210 -4.87 21.73 -3.21
CA VAL A 210 -5.74 20.87 -2.37
C VAL A 210 -7.17 21.39 -2.32
N LYS A 211 -7.36 22.73 -2.29
CA LYS A 211 -8.68 23.35 -2.18
C LYS A 211 -9.51 23.21 -3.47
N GLU A 212 -8.84 23.31 -4.62
CA GLU A 212 -9.50 23.25 -5.92
C GLU A 212 -9.45 21.86 -6.54
N ASP A 213 -8.76 20.89 -5.90
CA ASP A 213 -8.42 19.57 -6.46
C ASP A 213 -7.80 19.68 -7.87
N LYS A 214 -6.89 20.66 -8.03
CA LYS A 214 -6.26 20.97 -9.31
C LYS A 214 -4.87 20.37 -9.37
N GLN A 215 -4.58 19.64 -10.43
CA GLN A 215 -3.30 18.98 -10.68
C GLN A 215 -2.74 19.42 -12.02
N LEU A 216 -1.46 19.84 -12.05
CA LEU A 216 -0.73 20.12 -13.29
C LEU A 216 0.67 19.53 -13.19
N PHE A 217 1.10 18.89 -14.27
CA PHE A 217 2.45 18.34 -14.38
C PHE A 217 3.28 19.13 -15.39
N MET A 218 4.53 19.44 -14.99
CA MET A 218 5.55 20.04 -15.84
C MET A 218 6.75 19.11 -15.93
N GLY A 219 7.40 19.08 -17.07
CA GLY A 219 8.58 18.26 -17.32
C GLY A 219 8.61 17.73 -18.75
N LYS A 220 9.63 16.95 -19.04
CA LYS A 220 9.74 16.32 -20.36
C LYS A 220 8.78 15.15 -20.49
N ASP A 221 7.91 15.22 -21.53
CA ASP A 221 7.00 14.10 -21.89
C ASP A 221 5.95 13.79 -20.80
N VAL A 222 5.35 14.85 -20.21
CA VAL A 222 4.36 14.76 -19.11
C VAL A 222 2.90 14.75 -19.59
N ARG A 223 2.67 14.69 -20.89
CA ARG A 223 1.33 14.70 -21.47
C ARG A 223 0.43 13.61 -20.86
N LEU A 224 0.95 12.38 -20.76
CA LEU A 224 0.21 11.27 -20.17
C LEU A 224 -0.21 11.55 -18.71
N GLN A 225 0.68 12.14 -17.91
CA GLN A 225 0.39 12.52 -16.52
C GLN A 225 -0.73 13.56 -16.43
N ASN A 226 -0.75 14.55 -17.32
CA ASN A 226 -1.81 15.55 -17.39
C ASN A 226 -3.14 14.95 -17.88
N GLU A 227 -3.12 14.03 -18.84
CA GLU A 227 -4.31 13.31 -19.30
C GLU A 227 -4.91 12.43 -18.19
N ILE A 228 -4.06 11.73 -17.40
CA ILE A 228 -4.51 10.98 -16.22
C ILE A 228 -5.11 11.94 -15.17
N ALA A 229 -4.46 13.06 -14.89
CA ALA A 229 -4.94 14.06 -13.94
C ALA A 229 -6.32 14.61 -14.31
N SER A 230 -6.59 14.77 -15.63
CA SER A 230 -7.84 15.32 -16.14
C SER A 230 -9.00 14.33 -16.21
N TYR A 231 -8.71 13.11 -16.62
CA TYR A 231 -9.74 12.14 -16.98
C TYR A 231 -9.68 10.86 -16.13
N GLY A 232 -8.69 10.75 -15.24
CA GLY A 232 -8.55 9.66 -14.27
C GLY A 232 -8.23 8.30 -14.88
N PHE A 233 -8.27 7.30 -14.03
CA PHE A 233 -8.25 5.89 -14.41
C PHE A 233 -9.67 5.38 -14.67
N SER A 234 -9.80 4.31 -15.48
CA SER A 234 -11.07 3.59 -15.65
C SER A 234 -11.04 2.37 -14.75
N GLY A 235 -11.66 2.44 -13.61
CA GLY A 235 -11.99 1.20 -12.90
C GLY A 235 -13.41 0.76 -13.24
N LEU A 236 -13.72 -0.52 -13.13
CA LEU A 236 -15.10 -0.94 -12.90
C LEU A 236 -15.50 -0.29 -11.57
N VAL A 237 -16.21 0.83 -11.70
CA VAL A 237 -16.63 1.62 -10.56
C VAL A 237 -17.75 0.88 -9.85
N ALA A 238 -17.54 0.58 -8.70
CA ALA A 238 -18.30 0.33 -7.50
C ALA A 238 -17.58 -0.76 -6.74
N ASP A 239 -17.45 -0.58 -5.45
CA ASP A 239 -17.18 -1.71 -4.58
C ASP A 239 -18.37 -2.68 -4.74
N PRO A 240 -18.22 -3.72 -5.55
CA PRO A 240 -19.35 -4.60 -5.88
C PRO A 240 -19.50 -5.69 -4.84
N PHE A 241 -18.74 -5.60 -3.74
CA PHE A 241 -18.78 -6.54 -2.62
C PHE A 241 -20.01 -6.34 -1.71
N VAL A 242 -20.77 -5.29 -1.93
CA VAL A 242 -22.06 -5.13 -1.29
C VAL A 242 -23.03 -6.13 -1.93
N ASP A 243 -23.32 -7.23 -1.21
CA ASP A 243 -24.35 -8.23 -1.49
C ASP A 243 -24.11 -9.27 -2.61
N LEU A 244 -22.86 -9.68 -2.87
CA LEU A 244 -22.61 -10.82 -3.76
C LEU A 244 -22.93 -12.20 -3.17
N LYS A 245 -23.20 -12.30 -1.88
CA LYS A 245 -23.45 -13.58 -1.19
C LYS A 245 -24.61 -14.40 -1.78
N ASP A 246 -25.54 -13.73 -2.45
CA ASP A 246 -26.72 -14.36 -3.06
C ASP A 246 -26.55 -14.65 -4.55
N PHE A 247 -25.41 -14.26 -5.15
CA PHE A 247 -25.17 -14.48 -6.58
C PHE A 247 -24.36 -15.74 -6.83
N HIS A 248 -24.73 -16.48 -7.90
CA HIS A 248 -23.87 -17.53 -8.45
C HIS A 248 -22.72 -16.94 -9.26
N LEU A 249 -21.60 -17.65 -9.33
CA LEU A 249 -20.41 -17.21 -10.09
C LEU A 249 -20.74 -16.92 -11.55
N ASP A 250 -21.56 -17.74 -12.23
CA ASP A 250 -21.94 -17.52 -13.63
C ASP A 250 -22.66 -16.17 -13.82
N ASP A 251 -23.55 -15.78 -12.90
CA ASP A 251 -24.28 -14.50 -12.95
C ASP A 251 -23.31 -13.31 -12.75
N ILE A 252 -22.32 -13.47 -11.87
CA ILE A 252 -21.28 -12.47 -11.64
C ILE A 252 -20.43 -12.30 -12.88
N PHE A 253 -20.01 -13.38 -13.52
CA PHE A 253 -19.20 -13.35 -14.73
C PHE A 253 -19.94 -12.65 -15.88
N GLU A 254 -21.22 -12.93 -16.07
CA GLU A 254 -22.05 -12.24 -17.08
C GLU A 254 -22.19 -10.74 -16.76
N LYS A 255 -22.46 -10.40 -15.51
CA LYS A 255 -22.57 -9.00 -15.07
C LYS A 255 -21.28 -8.23 -15.30
N VAL A 256 -20.13 -8.79 -14.91
CA VAL A 256 -18.81 -8.14 -15.10
C VAL A 256 -18.50 -7.96 -16.58
N LYS A 257 -18.83 -8.94 -17.43
CA LYS A 257 -18.67 -8.79 -18.86
C LYS A 257 -19.48 -7.60 -19.40
N ASN A 258 -20.76 -7.51 -19.03
CA ASN A 258 -21.64 -6.42 -19.46
C ASN A 258 -21.14 -5.04 -18.99
N GLU A 259 -20.65 -4.94 -17.74
CA GLU A 259 -20.05 -3.69 -17.23
C GLU A 259 -18.73 -3.36 -17.94
N THR A 260 -17.91 -4.35 -18.24
CA THR A 260 -16.68 -4.16 -19.02
C THR A 260 -16.98 -3.59 -20.42
N ASP A 261 -17.98 -4.13 -21.11
CA ASP A 261 -18.40 -3.67 -22.44
C ASP A 261 -18.92 -2.21 -22.37
N LYS A 262 -19.65 -1.84 -21.30
CA LYS A 262 -20.10 -0.45 -21.06
C LYS A 262 -18.93 0.50 -20.82
N GLU A 263 -17.92 0.10 -20.02
CA GLU A 263 -16.74 0.94 -19.77
C GLU A 263 -15.90 1.15 -21.05
N ILE A 264 -15.78 0.13 -21.89
CA ILE A 264 -15.14 0.25 -23.22
C ILE A 264 -15.92 1.24 -24.10
N GLN A 265 -17.25 1.20 -24.08
CA GLN A 265 -18.08 2.15 -24.81
C GLN A 265 -17.90 3.59 -24.28
N LYS A 266 -17.94 3.81 -22.96
CA LYS A 266 -17.69 5.12 -22.35
C LYS A 266 -16.31 5.67 -22.72
N MET A 267 -15.30 4.82 -22.73
CA MET A 267 -13.98 5.19 -23.19
C MET A 267 -13.99 5.63 -24.67
N ALA A 268 -14.69 4.91 -25.55
CA ALA A 268 -14.81 5.29 -26.96
C ALA A 268 -15.51 6.65 -27.11
N GLU A 269 -16.54 6.92 -26.33
CA GLU A 269 -17.24 8.22 -26.30
C GLU A 269 -16.30 9.35 -25.83
N LEU A 270 -15.48 9.13 -24.81
CA LEU A 270 -14.47 10.08 -24.33
C LEU A 270 -13.50 10.45 -25.46
N PHE A 271 -12.93 9.46 -26.15
CA PHE A 271 -11.98 9.69 -27.25
C PHE A 271 -12.65 10.32 -28.49
N SER A 272 -13.95 10.11 -28.69
CA SER A 272 -14.70 10.82 -29.72
C SER A 272 -14.89 12.31 -29.38
N LYS A 273 -15.13 12.64 -28.11
CA LYS A 273 -15.27 14.04 -27.64
C LYS A 273 -13.93 14.78 -27.58
N HIS A 274 -12.85 14.07 -27.32
CA HIS A 274 -11.49 14.58 -27.15
C HIS A 274 -10.52 13.86 -28.12
N PRO A 275 -10.59 14.17 -29.43
CA PRO A 275 -9.87 13.42 -30.47
C PRO A 275 -8.34 13.52 -30.39
N ASN A 276 -7.84 14.54 -29.69
CA ASN A 276 -6.42 14.74 -29.47
C ASN A 276 -5.85 13.96 -28.29
N LEU A 277 -6.66 13.25 -27.50
CA LEU A 277 -6.13 12.40 -26.43
C LEU A 277 -5.14 11.36 -26.99
N SER A 278 -4.04 11.16 -26.25
CA SER A 278 -2.93 10.31 -26.72
C SER A 278 -3.31 8.82 -26.82
N GLY A 279 -2.63 8.12 -27.71
CA GLY A 279 -2.73 6.67 -27.80
C GLY A 279 -2.22 5.99 -26.53
N ARG A 280 -1.23 6.57 -25.84
CA ARG A 280 -0.72 6.09 -24.54
C ARG A 280 -1.82 6.11 -23.49
N TYR A 281 -2.57 7.20 -23.37
CA TYR A 281 -3.69 7.30 -22.44
C TYR A 281 -4.80 6.29 -22.79
N LYS A 282 -5.08 6.09 -24.09
CA LYS A 282 -6.04 5.07 -24.53
C LYS A 282 -5.61 3.66 -24.09
N THR A 283 -4.33 3.32 -24.32
CA THR A 283 -3.78 2.03 -23.91
C THR A 283 -3.89 1.84 -22.40
N LEU A 284 -3.54 2.86 -21.61
CA LEU A 284 -3.66 2.79 -20.14
C LEU A 284 -5.10 2.52 -19.70
N ARG A 285 -6.06 3.25 -20.27
CA ARG A 285 -7.50 3.10 -19.95
C ARG A 285 -8.04 1.72 -20.28
N GLU A 286 -7.70 1.19 -21.46
CA GLU A 286 -8.10 -0.16 -21.86
C GLU A 286 -7.56 -1.23 -20.90
N ASN A 287 -6.28 -1.13 -20.55
CA ASN A 287 -5.65 -2.08 -19.63
C ASN A 287 -6.24 -2.00 -18.22
N ASP A 288 -6.51 -0.79 -17.72
CA ASP A 288 -7.09 -0.59 -16.40
C ASP A 288 -8.51 -1.21 -16.29
N ILE A 289 -9.32 -1.11 -17.37
CA ILE A 289 -10.62 -1.77 -17.45
C ILE A 289 -10.47 -3.30 -17.34
N TYR A 290 -9.57 -3.90 -18.11
CA TYR A 290 -9.39 -5.37 -18.09
C TYR A 290 -8.78 -5.87 -16.78
N VAL A 291 -7.81 -5.15 -16.22
CA VAL A 291 -7.19 -5.48 -14.93
C VAL A 291 -8.22 -5.40 -13.80
N SER A 292 -9.05 -4.35 -13.80
CA SER A 292 -10.11 -4.18 -12.78
C SER A 292 -11.16 -5.30 -12.87
N ALA A 293 -11.60 -5.65 -14.09
CA ALA A 293 -12.54 -6.74 -14.32
C ALA A 293 -11.98 -8.09 -13.87
N ALA A 294 -10.75 -8.41 -14.28
CA ALA A 294 -10.08 -9.64 -13.88
C ALA A 294 -9.94 -9.77 -12.38
N ARG A 295 -9.48 -8.70 -11.72
CA ARG A 295 -9.36 -8.68 -10.26
C ARG A 295 -10.70 -8.89 -9.56
N PHE A 296 -11.74 -8.21 -10.03
CA PHE A 296 -13.06 -8.36 -9.47
C PHE A 296 -13.56 -9.80 -9.55
N LEU A 297 -13.43 -10.43 -10.73
CA LEU A 297 -13.84 -11.82 -10.91
C LEU A 297 -13.06 -12.78 -9.99
N MET A 298 -11.76 -12.57 -9.80
CA MET A 298 -10.98 -13.40 -8.88
C MET A 298 -11.37 -13.20 -7.41
N LYS A 299 -11.70 -11.96 -7.01
CA LYS A 299 -12.20 -11.66 -5.66
C LYS A 299 -13.58 -12.27 -5.39
N SER A 300 -14.39 -12.51 -6.40
CA SER A 300 -15.71 -13.12 -6.23
C SER A 300 -15.65 -14.52 -5.61
N LYS A 301 -14.51 -15.22 -5.71
CA LYS A 301 -14.30 -16.53 -5.06
C LYS A 301 -14.56 -16.51 -3.55
N ASP A 302 -14.33 -15.38 -2.89
CA ASP A 302 -14.39 -15.25 -1.43
C ASP A 302 -15.82 -14.96 -0.93
N VAL A 303 -16.72 -14.56 -1.82
CA VAL A 303 -18.05 -14.03 -1.44
C VAL A 303 -19.23 -14.63 -2.18
N ALA A 304 -19.04 -15.17 -3.39
CA ALA A 304 -20.11 -15.72 -4.21
C ALA A 304 -20.48 -17.16 -3.83
N ASN A 305 -21.71 -17.57 -4.14
CA ASN A 305 -22.09 -18.96 -4.08
C ASN A 305 -21.48 -19.74 -5.24
N GLY A 306 -20.84 -20.85 -4.93
CA GLY A 306 -20.21 -21.75 -5.90
C GLY A 306 -18.72 -21.90 -5.69
N ASP A 307 -18.15 -22.93 -6.30
CA ASP A 307 -16.74 -23.24 -6.25
C ASP A 307 -16.00 -22.56 -7.39
N PHE A 308 -15.04 -21.69 -7.07
CA PHE A 308 -14.19 -21.01 -8.05
C PHE A 308 -13.15 -21.98 -8.61
N SER A 309 -13.57 -22.75 -9.59
CA SER A 309 -12.75 -23.79 -10.22
C SER A 309 -11.85 -23.26 -11.35
N ASP A 310 -11.00 -24.15 -11.87
CA ASP A 310 -10.11 -23.90 -13.02
C ASP A 310 -10.87 -23.37 -14.27
N LYS A 311 -12.14 -23.77 -14.47
CA LYS A 311 -13.00 -23.23 -15.54
C LYS A 311 -13.10 -21.70 -15.46
N TYR A 312 -13.34 -21.15 -14.28
CA TYR A 312 -13.51 -19.71 -14.09
C TYR A 312 -12.19 -18.96 -14.24
N LEU A 313 -11.10 -19.50 -13.70
CA LEU A 313 -9.80 -18.87 -13.87
C LEU A 313 -9.38 -18.81 -15.35
N LYS A 314 -9.63 -19.87 -16.13
CA LYS A 314 -9.39 -19.87 -17.57
C LYS A 314 -10.20 -18.81 -18.34
N ILE A 315 -11.42 -18.50 -17.90
CA ILE A 315 -12.21 -17.40 -18.46
C ILE A 315 -11.51 -16.06 -18.17
N VAL A 316 -11.07 -15.86 -16.93
CA VAL A 316 -10.33 -14.63 -16.53
C VAL A 316 -9.06 -14.48 -17.37
N GLU A 317 -8.27 -15.54 -17.49
CA GLU A 317 -7.03 -15.54 -18.26
C GLU A 317 -7.28 -15.15 -19.72
N LYS A 318 -8.19 -15.84 -20.40
CA LYS A 318 -8.43 -15.65 -21.85
C LYS A 318 -9.19 -14.37 -22.20
N GLN A 319 -10.18 -13.99 -21.41
CA GLN A 319 -11.05 -12.86 -21.78
C GLN A 319 -10.54 -11.51 -21.28
N TYR A 320 -9.69 -11.51 -20.26
CA TYR A 320 -9.21 -10.29 -19.61
C TYR A 320 -7.69 -10.20 -19.60
N LEU A 321 -6.96 -11.17 -19.02
CA LEU A 321 -5.51 -11.06 -18.85
C LEU A 321 -4.73 -11.07 -20.15
N GLU A 322 -5.15 -11.86 -21.15
CA GLU A 322 -4.52 -11.87 -22.49
C GLU A 322 -4.65 -10.53 -23.24
N LYS A 323 -5.54 -9.64 -22.81
CA LYS A 323 -5.73 -8.30 -23.37
C LYS A 323 -4.86 -7.24 -22.71
N VAL A 324 -4.27 -7.54 -21.55
CA VAL A 324 -3.42 -6.60 -20.81
C VAL A 324 -2.05 -6.54 -21.48
N ARG A 325 -1.64 -5.34 -21.92
CA ARG A 325 -0.42 -5.08 -22.70
C ARG A 325 0.61 -4.24 -21.96
N LEU A 326 0.35 -3.91 -20.70
CA LEU A 326 1.18 -3.04 -19.89
C LEU A 326 1.80 -3.79 -18.73
N PRO A 327 2.86 -3.26 -18.13
CA PRO A 327 3.25 -3.67 -16.78
C PRO A 327 2.04 -3.57 -15.85
N TYR A 328 1.72 -4.65 -15.15
CA TYR A 328 0.58 -4.64 -14.20
C TYR A 328 0.74 -3.55 -13.13
N SER A 329 1.97 -3.22 -12.78
CA SER A 329 2.30 -2.13 -11.87
C SER A 329 1.84 -0.74 -12.33
N ALA A 330 1.55 -0.55 -13.63
CA ALA A 330 1.09 0.71 -14.19
C ALA A 330 -0.41 0.94 -14.03
N THR A 331 -1.18 -0.04 -13.58
CA THR A 331 -2.64 0.06 -13.45
C THR A 331 -3.08 0.20 -12.00
N TRP A 332 -4.22 0.84 -11.77
CA TRP A 332 -4.80 1.06 -10.43
C TRP A 332 -4.93 -0.24 -9.61
N CYS A 333 -5.39 -1.31 -10.23
CA CYS A 333 -5.66 -2.58 -9.57
C CYS A 333 -4.58 -3.63 -9.78
N GLY A 334 -3.47 -3.30 -10.45
CA GLY A 334 -2.51 -4.27 -10.94
C GLY A 334 -1.85 -5.11 -9.87
N ARG A 335 -1.40 -4.47 -8.79
CA ARG A 335 -0.84 -5.19 -7.63
C ARG A 335 -1.87 -6.13 -7.01
N GLY A 336 -3.09 -5.63 -6.82
CA GLY A 336 -4.17 -6.45 -6.27
C GLY A 336 -4.49 -7.66 -7.15
N LEU A 337 -4.48 -7.47 -8.48
CA LEU A 337 -4.65 -8.53 -9.46
C LEU A 337 -3.57 -9.62 -9.30
N ILE A 338 -2.30 -9.23 -9.28
CA ILE A 338 -1.17 -10.15 -9.11
C ILE A 338 -1.29 -10.92 -7.79
N SER A 339 -1.59 -10.23 -6.70
CA SER A 339 -1.77 -10.85 -5.37
C SER A 339 -2.93 -11.83 -5.32
N ASP A 340 -4.07 -11.50 -5.95
CA ASP A 340 -5.25 -12.37 -5.98
C ASP A 340 -5.00 -13.59 -6.86
N TYR A 341 -4.35 -13.42 -8.03
CA TYR A 341 -3.95 -14.53 -8.91
C TYR A 341 -2.92 -15.45 -8.23
N CYS A 342 -1.92 -14.88 -7.59
CA CYS A 342 -0.95 -15.61 -6.76
C CYS A 342 -1.64 -16.44 -5.69
N SER A 343 -2.56 -15.84 -4.93
CA SER A 343 -3.31 -16.53 -3.86
C SER A 343 -4.13 -17.72 -4.38
N ILE A 344 -4.79 -17.58 -5.54
CA ILE A 344 -5.57 -18.66 -6.15
C ILE A 344 -4.65 -19.82 -6.56
N LEU A 345 -3.61 -19.54 -7.32
CA LEU A 345 -2.72 -20.59 -7.81
C LEU A 345 -1.97 -21.28 -6.66
N TYR A 346 -1.51 -20.50 -5.68
CA TYR A 346 -0.79 -21.07 -4.55
C TYR A 346 -1.71 -21.96 -3.68
N SER A 347 -2.97 -21.56 -3.45
CA SER A 347 -3.93 -22.41 -2.74
C SER A 347 -4.14 -23.75 -3.45
N TRP A 348 -4.25 -23.73 -4.78
CA TRP A 348 -4.40 -24.99 -5.56
C TRP A 348 -3.16 -25.86 -5.54
N VAL A 349 -1.96 -25.27 -5.48
CA VAL A 349 -0.72 -26.04 -5.28
C VAL A 349 -0.73 -26.75 -3.93
N LEU A 350 -1.15 -26.04 -2.86
CA LEU A 350 -1.27 -26.63 -1.53
C LEU A 350 -2.35 -27.72 -1.46
N GLU A 351 -3.50 -27.52 -2.12
CA GLU A 351 -4.59 -28.51 -2.18
C GLU A 351 -4.18 -29.81 -2.91
N LYS A 352 -3.26 -29.71 -3.88
CA LYS A 352 -2.69 -30.88 -4.58
C LYS A 352 -1.70 -31.67 -3.70
N ASP A 353 -1.20 -31.09 -2.62
CA ASP A 353 -0.36 -31.79 -1.67
C ASP A 353 -1.21 -32.71 -0.78
N THR A 354 -1.28 -33.96 -1.12
CA THR A 354 -2.02 -35.00 -0.37
C THR A 354 -1.13 -35.81 0.58
N MET A 355 0.14 -35.41 0.74
CA MET A 355 1.09 -36.10 1.60
C MET A 355 0.66 -36.00 3.06
N THR A 356 0.75 -37.16 3.75
CA THR A 356 0.58 -37.22 5.20
C THR A 356 1.79 -36.63 5.90
N LEU A 357 1.65 -36.28 7.19
CA LEU A 357 2.80 -35.84 8.00
C LEU A 357 3.94 -36.88 7.95
N LYS A 358 3.61 -38.15 8.02
CA LYS A 358 4.61 -39.24 7.96
C LYS A 358 5.39 -39.22 6.63
N GLU A 359 4.72 -39.01 5.50
CA GLU A 359 5.36 -38.93 4.19
C GLU A 359 6.26 -37.69 4.10
N HIS A 360 5.82 -36.55 4.63
CA HIS A 360 6.63 -35.36 4.75
C HIS A 360 7.89 -35.56 5.60
N LEU A 361 7.76 -36.26 6.75
CA LEU A 361 8.88 -36.56 7.62
C LEU A 361 9.89 -37.49 6.95
N VAL A 362 9.41 -38.57 6.26
CA VAL A 362 10.27 -39.44 5.44
C VAL A 362 11.03 -38.65 4.39
N MET A 363 10.35 -37.75 3.71
CA MET A 363 10.97 -36.91 2.70
C MET A 363 12.05 -35.99 3.30
N ALA A 364 11.76 -35.38 4.44
CA ALA A 364 12.70 -34.46 5.12
C ALA A 364 13.93 -35.21 5.64
N GLU A 365 13.74 -36.41 6.19
CA GLU A 365 14.85 -37.30 6.66
C GLU A 365 15.72 -37.75 5.49
N LYS A 366 15.11 -38.20 4.39
CA LYS A 366 15.82 -38.60 3.14
C LYS A 366 16.66 -37.47 2.56
N ASN A 367 16.22 -36.23 2.72
CA ASN A 367 16.95 -35.03 2.24
C ASN A 367 17.92 -34.48 3.31
N GLY A 368 18.09 -35.12 4.44
CA GLY A 368 19.03 -34.72 5.49
C GLY A 368 18.62 -33.51 6.31
N VAL A 369 17.35 -33.09 6.18
CA VAL A 369 16.79 -31.91 6.89
C VAL A 369 16.49 -32.28 8.35
N LEU A 370 15.98 -33.45 8.58
CA LEU A 370 15.68 -33.99 9.92
C LEU A 370 16.45 -35.29 10.17
N LYS A 371 16.68 -35.58 11.46
CA LYS A 371 17.10 -36.92 11.96
C LYS A 371 16.07 -37.36 12.97
N LEU A 372 15.34 -38.41 12.63
CA LEU A 372 14.19 -38.87 13.40
C LEU A 372 14.55 -40.07 14.30
N SER A 373 14.20 -39.99 15.57
CA SER A 373 14.28 -41.09 16.51
C SER A 373 13.01 -41.96 16.46
N ALA A 374 13.06 -43.16 17.05
CA ALA A 374 11.87 -43.99 17.21
C ALA A 374 10.73 -43.28 17.96
N ASN A 375 11.09 -42.45 18.96
CA ASN A 375 10.11 -41.65 19.70
C ASN A 375 9.47 -40.53 18.86
N ASP A 376 10.16 -40.02 17.85
CA ASP A 376 9.61 -39.01 16.93
C ASP A 376 8.60 -39.64 15.98
N TRP A 377 8.91 -40.84 15.48
CA TRP A 377 7.98 -41.64 14.70
C TRP A 377 6.71 -42.00 15.46
N GLU A 378 6.84 -42.42 16.73
CA GLU A 378 5.69 -42.68 17.59
C GLU A 378 4.83 -41.44 17.82
N ALA A 379 5.47 -40.28 18.04
CA ALA A 379 4.76 -39.01 18.16
C ALA A 379 4.01 -38.64 16.88
N ALA A 380 4.63 -38.83 15.70
CA ALA A 380 4.01 -38.57 14.40
C ALA A 380 2.78 -39.47 14.15
N GLU A 381 2.84 -40.75 14.51
CA GLU A 381 1.70 -41.68 14.40
C GLU A 381 0.53 -41.27 15.31
N LYS A 382 0.82 -40.86 16.54
CA LYS A 382 -0.18 -40.34 17.48
C LYS A 382 -0.79 -39.03 16.96
N TYR A 383 0.04 -38.13 16.41
CA TYR A 383 -0.42 -36.89 15.82
C TYR A 383 -1.40 -37.12 14.68
N GLU A 384 -1.05 -37.97 13.70
CA GLU A 384 -1.92 -38.27 12.57
C GLU A 384 -3.25 -38.88 12.97
N ALA A 385 -3.20 -39.85 13.90
CA ALA A 385 -4.41 -40.50 14.43
C ALA A 385 -5.33 -39.46 15.11
N ALA A 386 -4.76 -38.61 15.96
CA ALA A 386 -5.49 -37.60 16.69
C ALA A 386 -6.01 -36.49 15.75
N TYR A 387 -5.23 -36.08 14.73
CA TYR A 387 -5.64 -35.09 13.73
C TYR A 387 -6.81 -35.58 12.88
N ARG A 388 -6.77 -36.83 12.41
CA ARG A 388 -7.93 -37.43 11.69
C ARG A 388 -9.18 -37.51 12.58
N ALA A 389 -9.01 -37.78 13.87
CA ALA A 389 -10.13 -37.79 14.82
C ALA A 389 -10.68 -36.38 15.06
N LEU A 390 -9.80 -35.36 15.12
CA LEU A 390 -10.16 -33.94 15.22
C LEU A 390 -10.99 -33.51 14.00
N GLN A 391 -10.51 -33.76 12.79
CA GLN A 391 -11.20 -33.40 11.54
C GLN A 391 -12.62 -34.00 11.51
N LYS A 392 -12.80 -35.27 11.86
CA LYS A 392 -14.13 -35.90 11.94
C LYS A 392 -15.05 -35.23 12.94
N LYS A 393 -14.54 -34.79 14.11
CA LYS A 393 -15.34 -34.06 15.11
C LYS A 393 -15.68 -32.62 14.67
N GLN A 394 -14.85 -32.02 13.88
CA GLN A 394 -15.06 -30.64 13.41
C GLN A 394 -16.02 -30.53 12.22
N GLN A 395 -16.27 -31.59 11.48
CA GLN A 395 -17.01 -31.59 10.22
C GLN A 395 -18.40 -30.95 10.30
N ASN A 396 -19.09 -31.06 11.47
CA ASN A 396 -20.40 -30.46 11.72
C ASN A 396 -20.42 -29.63 13.02
N ALA A 397 -19.26 -29.21 13.52
CA ALA A 397 -19.17 -28.49 14.78
C ALA A 397 -19.33 -26.98 14.60
N SER A 398 -19.94 -26.31 15.58
CA SER A 398 -19.96 -24.85 15.66
C SER A 398 -18.53 -24.30 15.83
N ASP A 399 -18.30 -23.04 15.43
CA ASP A 399 -16.97 -22.41 15.53
C ASP A 399 -16.43 -22.39 16.95
N SER A 400 -17.28 -22.24 17.96
CA SER A 400 -16.91 -22.33 19.37
C SER A 400 -16.42 -23.73 19.74
N LEU A 401 -17.10 -24.78 19.23
CA LEU A 401 -16.71 -26.17 19.48
C LEU A 401 -15.43 -26.54 18.72
N LYS A 402 -15.27 -26.08 17.48
CA LYS A 402 -14.03 -26.25 16.69
C LYS A 402 -12.82 -25.71 17.45
N LYS A 403 -12.90 -24.46 17.94
CA LYS A 403 -11.83 -23.85 18.75
C LYS A 403 -11.50 -24.60 20.02
N LYS A 404 -12.53 -25.15 20.71
CA LYS A 404 -12.32 -25.98 21.90
C LYS A 404 -11.56 -27.26 21.55
N LEU A 405 -12.00 -27.97 20.52
CA LEU A 405 -11.37 -29.21 20.04
C LEU A 405 -9.92 -29.00 19.58
N GLU A 406 -9.63 -27.88 18.92
CA GLU A 406 -8.26 -27.48 18.54
C GLU A 406 -7.39 -27.22 19.78
N GLY A 407 -7.94 -26.52 20.78
CA GLY A 407 -7.23 -26.31 22.04
C GLY A 407 -6.89 -27.63 22.78
N GLU A 408 -7.82 -28.57 22.82
CA GLU A 408 -7.61 -29.88 23.38
C GLU A 408 -6.57 -30.70 22.59
N PHE A 409 -6.59 -30.62 21.27
CA PHE A 409 -5.60 -31.27 20.41
C PHE A 409 -4.20 -30.68 20.63
N ASN A 410 -4.06 -29.36 20.60
CA ASN A 410 -2.77 -28.68 20.77
C ASN A 410 -2.16 -28.83 22.15
N ALA A 411 -2.94 -29.22 23.15
CA ALA A 411 -2.45 -29.47 24.50
C ALA A 411 -1.76 -30.84 24.68
N ASN A 412 -1.77 -31.70 23.65
CA ASN A 412 -1.13 -33.04 23.76
C ASN A 412 0.39 -32.95 23.61
N ASP A 413 1.12 -33.69 24.42
CA ASP A 413 2.59 -33.73 24.42
C ASP A 413 3.18 -34.13 23.06
N PHE A 414 2.53 -35.08 22.36
CA PHE A 414 3.00 -35.49 21.04
C PHE A 414 2.81 -34.36 19.97
N VAL A 415 1.82 -33.50 20.12
CA VAL A 415 1.65 -32.31 19.23
C VAL A 415 2.74 -31.31 19.50
N GLN A 416 3.06 -31.04 20.78
CA GLN A 416 4.15 -30.13 21.13
C GLN A 416 5.48 -30.69 20.62
N LYS A 417 5.72 -31.97 20.76
CA LYS A 417 6.93 -32.60 20.25
C LYS A 417 7.07 -32.54 18.73
N ILE A 418 5.99 -32.72 18.00
CA ILE A 418 5.98 -32.54 16.54
C ILE A 418 6.26 -31.07 16.16
N ASN A 419 5.66 -30.11 16.84
CA ASN A 419 5.91 -28.71 16.60
C ASN A 419 7.38 -28.32 16.86
N GLU A 420 8.02 -28.90 17.87
CA GLU A 420 9.45 -28.71 18.14
C GLU A 420 10.34 -29.35 17.07
N LEU A 421 9.92 -30.48 16.53
CA LEU A 421 10.63 -31.21 15.46
C LEU A 421 10.55 -30.48 14.14
N LEU A 422 9.40 -29.86 13.82
CA LEU A 422 9.16 -29.09 12.60
C LEU A 422 9.71 -27.66 12.77
N ASP A 423 11.02 -27.54 12.90
CA ASP A 423 11.75 -26.29 13.07
C ASP A 423 11.76 -25.40 11.81
N ASP A 424 12.44 -24.26 11.89
CA ASP A 424 12.58 -23.33 10.76
C ASP A 424 13.24 -23.96 9.54
N ASN A 425 14.17 -24.93 9.72
CA ASN A 425 14.83 -25.61 8.59
C ASN A 425 13.86 -26.55 7.85
N TYR A 426 13.00 -27.24 8.59
CA TYR A 426 11.95 -28.07 8.01
C TYR A 426 10.96 -27.19 7.22
N TRP A 427 10.46 -26.12 7.81
CA TRP A 427 9.49 -25.25 7.14
C TRP A 427 10.07 -24.58 5.91
N GLU A 428 11.33 -24.18 5.94
CA GLU A 428 11.98 -23.62 4.75
C GLU A 428 12.22 -24.67 3.65
N PHE A 429 12.50 -25.92 4.03
CA PHE A 429 12.56 -27.03 3.08
C PHE A 429 11.21 -27.26 2.39
N ILE A 430 10.10 -27.28 3.13
CA ILE A 430 8.75 -27.36 2.57
C ILE A 430 8.46 -26.16 1.66
N GLN A 431 8.81 -24.96 2.08
CA GLN A 431 8.65 -23.75 1.29
C GLN A 431 9.39 -23.82 -0.06
N ARG A 432 10.62 -24.35 -0.10
CA ARG A 432 11.35 -24.56 -1.36
C ARG A 432 10.58 -25.47 -2.31
N ARG A 433 10.02 -26.54 -1.81
CA ARG A 433 9.19 -27.47 -2.60
C ARG A 433 7.95 -26.75 -3.13
N ASP A 434 7.28 -25.99 -2.31
CA ASP A 434 6.07 -25.26 -2.69
C ASP A 434 6.36 -24.16 -3.71
N ILE A 435 7.47 -23.43 -3.56
CA ILE A 435 7.96 -22.46 -4.55
C ILE A 435 8.16 -23.12 -5.92
N LYS A 436 8.80 -24.31 -5.94
CA LYS A 436 9.03 -25.06 -7.17
C LYS A 436 7.72 -25.51 -7.80
N ALA A 437 6.83 -26.13 -7.04
CA ALA A 437 5.51 -26.58 -7.50
C ALA A 437 4.65 -25.40 -8.01
N PHE A 438 4.72 -24.26 -7.34
CA PHE A 438 4.03 -23.05 -7.76
C PHE A 438 4.55 -22.51 -9.09
N SER A 439 5.87 -22.49 -9.28
CA SER A 439 6.50 -22.14 -10.55
C SER A 439 6.09 -23.09 -11.67
N GLU A 440 6.10 -24.40 -11.42
CA GLU A 440 5.68 -25.44 -12.37
C GLU A 440 4.20 -25.30 -12.78
N GLU A 441 3.31 -24.98 -11.83
CA GLU A 441 1.89 -24.71 -12.12
C GLU A 441 1.72 -23.52 -13.07
N MET A 442 2.43 -22.42 -12.84
CA MET A 442 2.39 -21.24 -13.71
C MET A 442 2.89 -21.57 -15.12
N ILE A 443 3.97 -22.34 -15.25
CA ILE A 443 4.51 -22.79 -16.53
C ILE A 443 3.50 -23.70 -17.28
N CYS A 444 2.89 -24.64 -16.58
CA CYS A 444 1.87 -25.54 -17.14
C CYS A 444 0.64 -24.78 -17.66
N ARG A 445 0.31 -23.65 -17.03
CA ARG A 445 -0.78 -22.77 -17.47
C ARG A 445 -0.40 -21.86 -18.65
N GLY A 446 0.85 -21.86 -19.08
CA GLY A 446 1.34 -20.99 -20.15
C GLY A 446 1.50 -19.53 -19.74
N VAL A 447 1.66 -19.24 -18.46
CA VAL A 447 1.94 -17.89 -17.97
C VAL A 447 3.26 -17.41 -18.58
N SER A 448 3.26 -16.20 -19.16
CA SER A 448 4.46 -15.64 -19.77
C SER A 448 5.57 -15.46 -18.73
N LYS A 449 6.83 -15.57 -19.17
CA LYS A 449 7.97 -15.52 -18.26
C LYS A 449 8.03 -14.23 -17.43
N SER A 450 7.72 -13.08 -18.02
CA SER A 450 7.68 -11.81 -17.30
C SER A 450 6.60 -11.78 -16.22
N VAL A 451 5.41 -12.31 -16.51
CA VAL A 451 4.30 -12.40 -15.54
C VAL A 451 4.61 -13.42 -14.44
N HIS A 452 5.23 -14.56 -14.80
CA HIS A 452 5.73 -15.55 -13.84
C HIS A 452 6.69 -14.90 -12.83
N ASP A 453 7.68 -14.14 -13.33
CA ASP A 453 8.66 -13.47 -12.46
C ASP A 453 8.01 -12.45 -11.52
N VAL A 454 7.01 -11.69 -12.01
CA VAL A 454 6.23 -10.75 -11.19
C VAL A 454 5.48 -11.49 -10.07
N ILE A 455 4.76 -12.57 -10.41
CA ILE A 455 3.94 -13.32 -9.45
C ILE A 455 4.81 -13.99 -8.38
N LEU A 456 5.89 -14.66 -8.80
CA LEU A 456 6.80 -15.33 -7.88
C LEU A 456 7.51 -14.32 -6.97
N SER A 457 7.89 -13.16 -7.50
CA SER A 457 8.50 -12.10 -6.71
C SER A 457 7.51 -11.47 -5.73
N ASP A 458 6.24 -11.27 -6.11
CA ASP A 458 5.20 -10.79 -5.19
C ASP A 458 4.97 -11.79 -4.05
N TYR A 459 4.92 -13.09 -4.36
CA TYR A 459 4.84 -14.13 -3.34
C TYR A 459 5.98 -14.04 -2.33
N LEU A 460 7.24 -13.96 -2.80
CA LEU A 460 8.41 -13.88 -1.92
C LEU A 460 8.42 -12.59 -1.10
N CYS A 461 8.17 -11.46 -1.74
CA CYS A 461 8.22 -10.16 -1.05
C CYS A 461 7.09 -10.00 -0.03
N LYS A 462 5.89 -10.43 -0.36
CA LYS A 462 4.71 -10.24 0.49
C LYS A 462 4.60 -11.31 1.58
N TRP A 463 4.67 -12.58 1.18
CA TRP A 463 4.39 -13.68 2.11
C TRP A 463 5.63 -14.11 2.89
N VAL A 464 6.80 -14.09 2.26
CA VAL A 464 8.03 -14.53 2.91
C VAL A 464 8.69 -13.37 3.64
N PHE A 465 9.17 -12.36 2.94
CA PHE A 465 9.88 -11.25 3.58
C PHE A 465 8.95 -10.34 4.38
N GLY A 466 7.80 -9.96 3.82
CA GLY A 466 6.82 -9.11 4.47
C GLY A 466 6.10 -9.81 5.63
N GLY A 467 5.64 -11.04 5.40
CA GLY A 467 4.83 -11.81 6.36
C GLY A 467 5.64 -12.52 7.44
N GLN A 468 6.83 -13.04 7.11
CA GLN A 468 7.67 -13.78 8.06
C GLN A 468 8.81 -12.95 8.66
N ARG A 469 9.26 -11.90 7.96
CA ARG A 469 10.33 -10.99 8.39
C ARG A 469 11.62 -11.71 8.80
N LYS A 470 11.99 -12.76 8.06
CA LYS A 470 13.24 -13.53 8.26
C LYS A 470 13.99 -13.70 6.94
N SER A 471 15.31 -13.86 7.02
CA SER A 471 16.17 -14.17 5.87
C SER A 471 15.91 -15.57 5.34
N LEU A 472 16.18 -15.81 4.06
CA LEU A 472 16.14 -17.10 3.40
C LEU A 472 17.50 -17.82 3.47
N GLN A 473 17.49 -19.14 3.49
CA GLN A 473 18.70 -19.96 3.37
C GLN A 473 19.27 -19.86 1.94
N LYS A 474 20.58 -20.14 1.83
CA LYS A 474 21.29 -20.09 0.54
C LYS A 474 20.68 -20.98 -0.53
N GLU A 475 20.18 -22.15 -0.15
CA GLU A 475 19.54 -23.12 -1.04
C GLU A 475 18.22 -22.57 -1.60
N THR A 476 17.47 -21.82 -0.80
CA THR A 476 16.23 -21.18 -1.22
C THR A 476 16.50 -20.00 -2.15
N LEU A 477 17.53 -19.20 -1.85
CA LEU A 477 17.97 -18.11 -2.74
C LEU A 477 18.46 -18.66 -4.09
N ALA A 478 19.26 -19.72 -4.09
CA ALA A 478 19.73 -20.36 -5.33
C ALA A 478 18.58 -20.91 -6.17
N LEU A 479 17.54 -21.47 -5.55
CA LEU A 479 16.33 -21.86 -6.25
C LEU A 479 15.63 -20.64 -6.87
N VAL A 480 15.44 -19.58 -6.11
CA VAL A 480 14.80 -18.34 -6.58
C VAL A 480 15.56 -17.77 -7.78
N ASP A 481 16.90 -17.70 -7.72
CA ASP A 481 17.77 -17.24 -8.82
C ASP A 481 17.61 -18.08 -10.08
N SER A 482 17.35 -19.38 -9.94
CA SER A 482 17.10 -20.26 -11.07
C SER A 482 15.72 -20.09 -11.70
N LEU A 483 14.75 -19.62 -10.93
CA LEU A 483 13.35 -19.49 -11.34
C LEU A 483 13.00 -18.09 -11.89
N ILE A 484 13.60 -17.03 -11.34
CA ILE A 484 13.35 -15.64 -11.74
C ILE A 484 14.42 -15.19 -12.74
N SER A 485 14.01 -14.75 -13.93
CA SER A 485 14.93 -14.28 -14.99
C SER A 485 15.16 -12.77 -14.95
N ALA A 486 14.22 -11.98 -14.42
CA ALA A 486 14.33 -10.54 -14.35
C ALA A 486 15.36 -10.11 -13.29
N ASP A 487 16.48 -9.53 -13.76
CA ASP A 487 17.62 -9.15 -12.90
C ASP A 487 17.19 -8.17 -11.79
N GLY A 488 16.34 -7.19 -12.10
CA GLY A 488 15.89 -6.22 -11.12
C GLY A 488 15.10 -6.84 -9.96
N TYR A 489 14.32 -7.90 -10.21
CA TYR A 489 13.67 -8.65 -9.14
C TYR A 489 14.68 -9.45 -8.32
N ARG A 490 15.65 -10.11 -8.95
CA ARG A 490 16.71 -10.83 -8.22
C ARG A 490 17.51 -9.89 -7.33
N GLU A 491 17.98 -8.76 -7.87
CA GLU A 491 18.70 -7.74 -7.11
C GLU A 491 17.87 -7.25 -5.90
N TYR A 492 16.59 -6.99 -6.11
CA TYR A 492 15.71 -6.55 -5.02
C TYR A 492 15.51 -7.63 -3.96
N ILE A 493 15.29 -8.89 -4.36
CA ILE A 493 15.12 -10.02 -3.45
C ILE A 493 16.40 -10.24 -2.63
N HIS A 494 17.57 -10.19 -3.25
CA HIS A 494 18.85 -10.28 -2.56
C HIS A 494 19.04 -9.13 -1.56
N ALA A 495 18.79 -7.88 -1.96
CA ALA A 495 18.90 -6.73 -1.07
C ALA A 495 17.96 -6.83 0.14
N MET A 496 16.73 -7.34 -0.05
CA MET A 496 15.81 -7.60 1.05
C MET A 496 16.30 -8.72 1.97
N ASN A 497 16.85 -9.79 1.39
CA ASN A 497 17.43 -10.89 2.16
C ASN A 497 18.61 -10.44 3.00
N ASP A 498 19.55 -9.71 2.41
CA ASP A 498 20.73 -9.17 3.09
C ASP A 498 20.35 -8.24 4.25
N LYS A 499 19.31 -7.40 4.04
CA LYS A 499 18.76 -6.57 5.10
C LYS A 499 18.24 -7.41 6.26
N LEU A 500 17.48 -8.47 5.98
CA LEU A 500 16.94 -9.35 7.01
C LEU A 500 18.05 -10.18 7.69
N GLU A 501 19.06 -10.64 6.95
CA GLU A 501 20.21 -11.33 7.51
C GLU A 501 21.03 -10.39 8.45
N CYS A 502 21.17 -9.13 8.07
CA CYS A 502 21.76 -8.11 8.95
C CYS A 502 20.95 -7.94 10.24
N LEU A 503 19.62 -7.86 10.15
CA LEU A 503 18.74 -7.78 11.33
C LEU A 503 18.81 -9.06 12.17
N ASP A 504 18.84 -10.23 11.55
CA ASP A 504 18.97 -11.52 12.26
C ASP A 504 20.21 -11.53 13.16
N ASN A 505 21.33 -10.98 12.67
CA ASN A 505 22.63 -10.96 13.36
C ASN A 505 22.85 -9.70 14.22
N MET A 506 21.97 -8.69 14.14
CA MET A 506 22.08 -7.44 14.89
C MET A 506 21.88 -7.69 16.39
N ALA A 507 22.86 -7.28 17.21
CA ALA A 507 22.70 -7.20 18.65
C ALA A 507 21.78 -6.02 19.02
N PHE A 508 20.90 -6.21 20.01
CA PHE A 508 20.05 -5.16 20.57
C PHE A 508 19.80 -5.39 22.05
N ASP A 509 19.35 -4.35 22.74
CA ASP A 509 18.96 -4.45 24.14
C ASP A 509 17.68 -5.32 24.27
N SER A 510 17.88 -6.56 24.71
CA SER A 510 16.80 -7.54 24.86
C SER A 510 16.03 -7.42 26.19
N ASP A 511 16.41 -6.51 27.09
CA ASP A 511 15.72 -6.30 28.37
C ASP A 511 14.27 -5.86 28.19
N CYS A 512 13.93 -5.29 27.03
CA CYS A 512 12.55 -4.98 26.67
C CYS A 512 11.71 -6.22 26.32
N LEU A 513 12.31 -7.37 25.99
CA LEU A 513 11.60 -8.61 25.71
C LEU A 513 11.20 -9.29 27.02
N LYS A 514 9.92 -9.64 27.16
CA LYS A 514 9.39 -10.23 28.41
C LYS A 514 8.90 -11.65 28.16
N SER A 515 9.18 -12.56 29.12
CA SER A 515 8.67 -13.91 29.08
C SER A 515 7.13 -13.95 29.20
N SER A 516 6.53 -14.88 28.46
CA SER A 516 5.10 -15.21 28.54
C SER A 516 4.78 -16.37 29.48
N ASP A 517 5.77 -16.95 30.16
CA ASP A 517 5.59 -18.16 31.01
C ASP A 517 4.55 -17.97 32.12
N ALA A 518 4.49 -16.78 32.70
CA ALA A 518 3.53 -16.44 33.78
C ALA A 518 2.06 -16.57 33.36
N VAL A 519 1.76 -16.56 32.07
CA VAL A 519 0.39 -16.63 31.54
C VAL A 519 0.11 -17.89 30.75
N LYS A 520 1.09 -18.78 30.60
CA LYS A 520 0.95 -20.04 29.87
C LYS A 520 -0.19 -20.88 30.47
N GLY A 521 -1.13 -21.32 29.64
CA GLY A 521 -2.29 -22.11 30.05
C GLY A 521 -3.44 -21.31 30.69
N MET A 522 -3.31 -19.98 30.86
CA MET A 522 -4.44 -19.16 31.33
C MET A 522 -5.56 -19.10 30.28
N THR A 523 -6.81 -19.12 30.76
CA THR A 523 -8.02 -19.14 29.92
C THR A 523 -8.89 -17.85 30.03
N ASP A 524 -8.41 -16.84 30.75
CA ASP A 524 -9.13 -15.59 30.99
C ASP A 524 -8.29 -14.39 30.60
N GLY A 525 -8.76 -13.61 29.60
CA GLY A 525 -8.02 -12.47 29.06
C GLY A 525 -7.79 -11.33 30.07
N ALA A 526 -8.74 -11.11 30.97
CA ALA A 526 -8.57 -10.12 32.05
C ALA A 526 -7.47 -10.53 33.03
N LYS A 527 -7.43 -11.82 33.42
CA LYS A 527 -6.37 -12.34 34.27
C LYS A 527 -5.01 -12.31 33.60
N ILE A 528 -4.95 -12.63 32.29
CA ILE A 528 -3.72 -12.52 31.50
C ILE A 528 -3.21 -11.08 31.55
N LEU A 529 -4.02 -10.10 31.15
CA LEU A 529 -3.61 -8.71 31.15
C LEU A 529 -3.17 -8.24 32.54
N ASN A 530 -3.96 -8.56 33.57
CA ASN A 530 -3.66 -8.17 34.95
C ASN A 530 -2.34 -8.79 35.46
N THR A 531 -2.02 -10.02 35.08
CA THR A 531 -0.75 -10.67 35.44
C THR A 531 0.43 -9.95 34.79
N LEU A 532 0.34 -9.61 33.49
CA LEU A 532 1.43 -8.97 32.75
C LEU A 532 1.63 -7.50 33.14
N THR A 533 0.57 -6.80 33.55
CA THR A 533 0.64 -5.40 33.98
C THR A 533 0.97 -5.23 35.47
N LYS A 534 0.86 -6.27 36.28
CA LYS A 534 1.13 -6.24 37.74
C LYS A 534 2.49 -5.62 38.10
N PRO A 535 3.60 -5.90 37.40
CA PRO A 535 4.91 -5.28 37.72
C PRO A 535 4.96 -3.76 37.53
N TYR A 536 4.01 -3.21 36.80
CA TYR A 536 3.97 -1.80 36.41
C TYR A 536 2.89 -1.00 37.13
N ARG A 537 2.33 -1.50 38.23
CA ARG A 537 1.36 -0.78 39.07
C ARG A 537 1.93 0.54 39.52
N GLY A 538 1.11 1.57 39.53
CA GLY A 538 1.50 2.95 39.83
C GLY A 538 1.90 3.76 38.59
N LYS A 539 2.07 3.11 37.43
CA LYS A 539 2.35 3.80 36.17
C LYS A 539 1.16 3.72 35.20
N ILE A 540 1.06 4.71 34.31
CA ILE A 540 0.17 4.64 33.16
C ILE A 540 0.81 3.70 32.14
N ILE A 541 0.02 2.82 31.51
CA ILE A 541 0.51 1.90 30.49
C ILE A 541 -0.22 2.20 29.18
N LEU A 542 0.54 2.43 28.11
CA LEU A 542 0.01 2.42 26.74
C LEU A 542 0.22 1.02 26.17
N ILE A 543 -0.87 0.36 25.85
CA ILE A 543 -0.88 -0.93 25.13
C ILE A 543 -0.93 -0.66 23.64
N ASP A 544 -0.09 -1.36 22.87
CA ASP A 544 -0.14 -1.48 21.42
C ASP A 544 -0.25 -2.98 21.04
N VAL A 545 -1.36 -3.33 20.39
CA VAL A 545 -1.54 -4.68 19.82
C VAL A 545 -1.27 -4.58 18.32
N TRP A 546 -0.24 -5.29 17.87
CA TRP A 546 0.33 -5.17 16.53
C TRP A 546 0.70 -6.52 15.94
N GLY A 547 1.21 -6.57 14.70
CA GLY A 547 1.75 -7.77 14.08
C GLY A 547 2.84 -7.47 13.06
N ILE A 548 3.77 -8.40 12.86
CA ILE A 548 4.88 -8.26 11.89
C ILE A 548 4.40 -8.06 10.45
N TRP A 549 3.24 -8.54 10.14
CA TRP A 549 2.55 -8.47 8.84
C TRP A 549 1.75 -7.16 8.65
N CYS A 550 1.61 -6.34 9.70
CA CYS A 550 0.76 -5.14 9.71
C CYS A 550 1.53 -3.89 9.27
N GLY A 551 1.34 -3.42 8.05
CA GLY A 551 1.97 -2.20 7.51
C GLY A 551 1.71 -0.95 8.34
N PRO A 552 0.43 -0.59 8.66
CA PRO A 552 0.14 0.56 9.53
C PRO A 552 0.80 0.48 10.92
N CYS A 553 0.96 -0.74 11.46
CA CYS A 553 1.66 -0.94 12.74
C CYS A 553 3.14 -0.55 12.62
N LYS A 554 3.82 -1.04 11.58
CA LYS A 554 5.23 -0.73 11.34
C LYS A 554 5.47 0.76 11.15
N LEU A 555 4.56 1.46 10.46
CA LEU A 555 4.61 2.91 10.32
C LEU A 555 4.52 3.64 11.68
N LYS A 556 3.70 3.14 12.60
CA LYS A 556 3.63 3.69 13.98
C LYS A 556 4.89 3.35 14.77
N LEU A 557 5.35 2.11 14.70
CA LEU A 557 6.59 1.68 15.37
C LEU A 557 7.82 2.50 14.92
N SER A 558 7.87 2.96 13.67
CA SER A 558 8.96 3.82 13.18
C SER A 558 9.03 5.20 13.87
N LYS A 559 7.94 5.62 14.51
CA LYS A 559 7.84 6.88 15.29
C LYS A 559 7.95 6.66 16.80
N SER A 560 8.21 5.44 17.27
CA SER A 560 8.21 5.08 18.70
C SER A 560 9.18 5.91 19.54
N GLN A 561 10.37 6.21 19.03
CA GLN A 561 11.37 7.01 19.77
C GLN A 561 10.93 8.46 19.96
N GLU A 562 10.19 9.04 19.01
CA GLU A 562 9.58 10.36 19.16
C GLU A 562 8.47 10.33 20.22
N GLU A 563 7.63 9.29 20.19
CA GLU A 563 6.56 9.05 21.18
C GLU A 563 7.14 8.91 22.60
N TYR A 564 8.19 8.09 22.76
CA TYR A 564 8.87 7.92 24.06
C TYR A 564 9.44 9.23 24.59
N LYS A 565 10.07 10.01 23.72
CA LYS A 565 10.63 11.32 24.09
C LYS A 565 9.55 12.29 24.54
N ARG A 566 8.44 12.38 23.82
CA ARG A 566 7.34 13.30 24.08
C ARG A 566 6.58 12.91 25.35
N LEU A 567 6.36 11.62 25.58
CA LEU A 567 5.61 11.11 26.73
C LEU A 567 6.47 10.83 27.98
N LYS A 568 7.79 11.04 27.89
CA LYS A 568 8.72 10.86 29.02
C LYS A 568 8.31 11.55 30.33
N PRO A 569 7.72 12.80 30.33
CA PRO A 569 7.34 13.47 31.55
C PRO A 569 6.27 12.75 32.40
N TYR A 570 5.55 11.79 31.82
CA TYR A 570 4.41 11.12 32.45
C TYR A 570 4.79 9.79 33.12
N ASP A 571 6.07 9.40 33.13
CA ASP A 571 6.59 8.16 33.73
C ASP A 571 5.73 6.93 33.39
N MET A 572 5.44 6.73 32.11
CA MET A 572 4.57 5.65 31.63
C MET A 572 5.35 4.46 31.05
N VAL A 573 4.65 3.35 30.86
CA VAL A 573 5.17 2.13 30.23
C VAL A 573 4.50 1.94 28.88
N PHE A 574 5.31 1.56 27.87
CA PHE A 574 4.87 1.17 26.53
C PHE A 574 4.88 -0.35 26.45
N MET A 575 3.71 -0.96 26.31
CA MET A 575 3.54 -2.40 26.34
C MET A 575 3.00 -2.90 24.99
N TYR A 576 3.78 -3.71 24.33
CA TYR A 576 3.52 -4.21 22.99
C TYR A 576 3.16 -5.68 23.01
N PHE A 577 2.05 -6.03 22.34
CA PHE A 577 1.60 -7.41 22.17
C PHE A 577 1.62 -7.78 20.69
N ALA A 578 2.50 -8.72 20.32
CA ALA A 578 2.63 -9.18 18.95
C ALA A 578 1.61 -10.27 18.64
N SER A 579 0.73 -10.02 17.67
CA SER A 579 -0.28 -10.96 17.21
C SER A 579 0.22 -11.75 16.01
N ASN A 580 0.03 -13.06 16.01
CA ASN A 580 0.36 -13.94 14.88
C ASN A 580 1.75 -13.64 14.29
N SER A 581 2.76 -13.60 15.15
CA SER A 581 4.13 -13.20 14.83
C SER A 581 5.13 -14.25 15.24
N ASN A 582 5.92 -14.77 14.28
CA ASN A 582 7.00 -15.68 14.61
C ASN A 582 8.11 -14.96 15.38
N GLU A 583 8.84 -15.72 16.20
CA GLU A 583 9.82 -15.19 17.15
C GLU A 583 10.94 -14.37 16.47
N LYS A 584 11.47 -14.85 15.35
CA LYS A 584 12.55 -14.23 14.60
C LYS A 584 12.09 -12.91 13.95
N GLY A 585 10.96 -12.94 13.26
CA GLY A 585 10.36 -11.77 12.62
C GLY A 585 9.95 -10.70 13.64
N TRP A 586 9.40 -11.12 14.79
CA TRP A 586 9.07 -10.23 15.89
C TRP A 586 10.31 -9.45 16.38
N LYS A 587 11.43 -10.15 16.65
CA LYS A 587 12.69 -9.51 17.05
C LYS A 587 13.23 -8.59 15.94
N ASN A 588 13.13 -9.01 14.69
CA ASN A 588 13.62 -8.22 13.56
C ASN A 588 12.86 -6.89 13.38
N VAL A 589 11.55 -6.88 13.57
CA VAL A 589 10.76 -5.64 13.53
C VAL A 589 11.14 -4.71 14.70
N ILE A 590 11.32 -5.25 15.90
CA ILE A 590 11.77 -4.46 17.06
C ILE A 590 13.13 -3.80 16.78
N LYS A 591 14.08 -4.55 16.21
CA LYS A 591 15.40 -4.05 15.83
C LYS A 591 15.33 -2.99 14.73
N GLU A 592 14.58 -3.29 13.65
CA GLU A 592 14.47 -2.43 12.49
C GLU A 592 13.93 -1.04 12.82
N TYR A 593 12.92 -0.98 13.67
CA TYR A 593 12.29 0.29 14.07
C TYR A 593 12.81 0.83 15.42
N ASN A 594 13.83 0.18 15.98
CA ASN A 594 14.42 0.57 17.27
C ASN A 594 13.36 0.76 18.39
N VAL A 595 12.44 -0.21 18.50
CA VAL A 595 11.34 -0.15 19.49
C VAL A 595 11.85 -0.66 20.84
N THR A 596 12.85 0.02 21.39
CA THR A 596 13.54 -0.35 22.64
C THR A 596 13.63 0.83 23.62
N GLY A 597 13.75 0.55 24.90
CA GLY A 597 13.87 1.56 25.94
C GLY A 597 13.59 1.03 27.34
N ALA A 598 13.98 1.79 28.35
CA ALA A 598 13.86 1.37 29.76
C ALA A 598 12.42 1.13 30.23
N ASN A 599 11.44 1.82 29.62
CA ASN A 599 10.02 1.67 29.95
C ASN A 599 9.24 0.93 28.85
N VAL A 600 9.93 0.08 28.07
CA VAL A 600 9.34 -0.70 26.97
C VAL A 600 9.24 -2.16 27.37
N ALA A 601 8.11 -2.78 27.11
CA ALA A 601 7.86 -4.21 27.35
C ALA A 601 7.20 -4.87 26.14
N HIS A 602 7.88 -5.81 25.53
CA HIS A 602 7.35 -6.60 24.40
C HIS A 602 6.97 -8.00 24.83
N TYR A 603 5.80 -8.43 24.41
CA TYR A 603 5.28 -9.78 24.60
C TYR A 603 4.92 -10.41 23.25
N ASN A 604 5.38 -11.63 23.06
CA ASN A 604 4.92 -12.54 22.02
C ASN A 604 4.26 -13.72 22.72
N LEU A 605 2.94 -13.63 22.92
CA LEU A 605 2.20 -14.62 23.70
C LEU A 605 1.91 -15.86 22.85
N PRO A 606 1.74 -17.04 23.48
CA PRO A 606 1.17 -18.16 22.77
C PRO A 606 -0.22 -17.80 22.20
N ASP A 607 -0.53 -18.28 21.01
CA ASP A 607 -1.74 -17.91 20.24
C ASP A 607 -3.04 -17.93 21.05
N ALA A 608 -3.24 -18.94 21.88
CA ALA A 608 -4.44 -19.06 22.70
C ALA A 608 -4.58 -17.90 23.68
N GLN A 609 -3.49 -17.52 24.36
CA GLN A 609 -3.46 -16.42 25.32
C GLN A 609 -3.56 -15.06 24.59
N GLN A 610 -2.91 -14.92 23.45
CA GLN A 610 -3.00 -13.70 22.62
C GLN A 610 -4.45 -13.43 22.20
N LYS A 611 -5.15 -14.42 21.67
CA LYS A 611 -6.58 -14.30 21.26
C LYS A 611 -7.50 -13.93 22.44
N LEU A 612 -7.25 -14.49 23.64
CA LEU A 612 -8.03 -14.16 24.82
C LEU A 612 -7.78 -12.73 25.29
N LEU A 613 -6.53 -12.29 25.26
CA LEU A 613 -6.15 -10.89 25.56
C LEU A 613 -6.78 -9.93 24.57
N GLU A 614 -6.66 -10.19 23.27
CA GLU A 614 -7.23 -9.35 22.20
C GLU A 614 -8.75 -9.21 22.32
N LYS A 615 -9.44 -10.31 22.62
CA LYS A 615 -10.88 -10.30 22.88
C LYS A 615 -11.21 -9.42 24.08
N TYR A 616 -10.43 -9.50 25.17
CA TYR A 616 -10.67 -8.72 26.38
C TYR A 616 -10.44 -7.22 26.16
N VAL A 617 -9.35 -6.83 25.49
CA VAL A 617 -9.05 -5.42 25.19
C VAL A 617 -9.86 -4.86 24.02
N GLY A 618 -10.63 -5.72 23.32
CA GLY A 618 -11.55 -5.33 22.26
C GLY A 618 -10.82 -4.95 20.96
N VAL A 619 -9.91 -5.80 20.48
CA VAL A 619 -9.24 -5.63 19.19
C VAL A 619 -10.25 -5.85 18.06
N GLN A 620 -10.38 -4.87 17.15
CA GLN A 620 -11.20 -4.94 15.94
C GLN A 620 -10.35 -4.79 14.67
N GLY A 621 -9.08 -4.43 14.81
CA GLY A 621 -8.12 -4.23 13.73
C GLY A 621 -6.76 -3.87 14.31
N TYR A 622 -5.75 -3.73 13.46
CA TYR A 622 -4.38 -3.46 13.88
C TYR A 622 -3.84 -2.19 13.22
N PRO A 623 -3.06 -1.36 13.97
CA PRO A 623 -2.79 -1.47 15.41
C PRO A 623 -4.01 -1.14 16.27
N THR A 624 -4.06 -1.67 17.49
CA THR A 624 -5.06 -1.30 18.50
C THR A 624 -4.36 -0.75 19.74
N TYR A 625 -4.70 0.48 20.12
CA TYR A 625 -4.16 1.15 21.31
C TYR A 625 -5.15 1.14 22.47
N ARG A 626 -4.65 0.93 23.68
CA ARG A 626 -5.42 1.02 24.92
C ARG A 626 -4.58 1.64 26.03
N LEU A 627 -5.23 2.27 26.98
CA LEU A 627 -4.59 2.83 28.18
C LEU A 627 -5.01 2.06 29.44
N ILE A 628 -4.05 1.87 30.34
CA ILE A 628 -4.28 1.39 31.71
C ILE A 628 -3.87 2.48 32.67
N ASP A 629 -4.71 2.76 33.68
CA ASP A 629 -4.43 3.72 34.71
C ASP A 629 -3.42 3.19 35.76
N GLN A 630 -2.99 4.05 36.69
CA GLN A 630 -2.03 3.70 37.74
C GLN A 630 -2.57 2.60 38.70
N ASN A 631 -3.90 2.45 38.81
CA ASN A 631 -4.55 1.39 39.58
C ASN A 631 -4.62 0.06 38.80
N GLY A 632 -4.28 0.09 37.51
CA GLY A 632 -4.29 -1.07 36.63
C GLY A 632 -5.65 -1.35 36.02
N ASN A 633 -6.51 -0.38 35.88
CA ASN A 633 -7.79 -0.51 35.22
C ASN A 633 -7.67 -0.12 33.74
N LEU A 634 -8.30 -0.89 32.88
CA LEU A 634 -8.42 -0.53 31.48
C LEU A 634 -9.28 0.73 31.34
N VAL A 635 -8.73 1.78 30.72
CA VAL A 635 -9.39 3.09 30.58
C VAL A 635 -10.28 3.07 29.34
N LYS A 636 -11.52 3.50 29.52
CA LYS A 636 -12.42 3.76 28.41
C LYS A 636 -12.10 5.12 27.81
N VAL A 637 -11.65 5.15 26.56
CA VAL A 637 -11.38 6.36 25.78
C VAL A 637 -12.31 6.45 24.59
N GLU A 638 -12.68 7.65 24.17
CA GLU A 638 -13.54 7.87 23.00
C GLU A 638 -12.73 7.88 21.69
N SER A 639 -11.47 8.34 21.75
CA SER A 639 -10.57 8.36 20.59
C SER A 639 -9.96 6.99 20.34
N ARG A 640 -9.47 6.80 19.11
CA ARG A 640 -8.71 5.59 18.73
C ARG A 640 -7.27 5.59 19.24
N LEU A 641 -6.81 6.70 19.85
CA LEU A 641 -5.41 6.91 20.26
C LEU A 641 -4.43 6.78 19.08
N TRP A 642 -4.90 7.15 17.90
CA TRP A 642 -4.11 7.00 16.68
C TRP A 642 -3.03 8.08 16.55
N GLU A 643 -3.37 9.32 16.92
CA GLU A 643 -2.43 10.44 16.87
C GLU A 643 -1.77 10.68 18.22
N LEU A 644 -0.50 11.06 18.21
CA LEU A 644 0.28 11.28 19.44
C LEU A 644 -0.33 12.35 20.35
N ASP A 645 -0.99 13.36 19.76
CA ASP A 645 -1.72 14.39 20.50
C ASP A 645 -2.92 13.81 21.27
N GLU A 646 -3.63 12.84 20.67
CA GLU A 646 -4.74 12.14 21.34
C GLU A 646 -4.23 11.35 22.54
N VAL A 647 -3.12 10.59 22.35
CA VAL A 647 -2.47 9.82 23.42
C VAL A 647 -2.04 10.74 24.55
N GLU A 648 -1.33 11.82 24.23
CA GLU A 648 -0.83 12.77 25.23
C GLU A 648 -1.97 13.44 26.01
N ASN A 649 -3.05 13.82 25.34
CA ASN A 649 -4.21 14.43 25.99
C ASN A 649 -4.89 13.47 26.99
N GLU A 650 -5.04 12.19 26.66
CA GLU A 650 -5.61 11.21 27.59
C GLU A 650 -4.65 10.91 28.73
N VAL A 651 -3.35 10.79 28.47
CA VAL A 651 -2.31 10.61 29.50
C VAL A 651 -2.29 11.79 30.48
N LYS A 652 -2.41 13.04 30.00
CA LYS A 652 -2.53 14.26 30.86
C LYS A 652 -3.74 14.20 31.79
N LYS A 653 -4.87 13.69 31.32
CA LYS A 653 -6.08 13.52 32.17
C LYS A 653 -5.85 12.48 33.28
N LEU A 654 -5.17 11.37 32.95
CA LEU A 654 -4.85 10.31 33.92
C LEU A 654 -3.80 10.72 34.93
N SER A 655 -2.79 11.51 34.53
CA SER A 655 -1.71 11.99 35.42
C SER A 655 -2.16 13.02 36.45
N ARG A 656 -3.33 13.64 36.25
CA ARG A 656 -3.93 14.64 37.21
C ARG A 656 -4.85 14.00 38.22
N ARG A 657 -5.17 12.73 38.07
CA ARG A 657 -5.97 11.94 39.00
C ARG A 657 -5.09 11.21 40.02
#